data_91a38506d333bde7f0ab9f2e427e287d
#
_entry.id   91a38506d333bde7f0ab9f2e427e287d
#
_cell.length_a   1.000
_cell.length_b   1.000
_cell.length_c   1.000
_cell.angle_alpha   90.00
_cell.angle_beta   90.00
_cell.angle_gamma   90.00
#
_symmetry.space_group_name_H-M   'P 1'
#
loop_
_entity.id
_entity.type
_entity.pdbx_description
1 polymer ?
#
loop_
_entity_poly.entity_id
_entity_poly.type
_entity_poly.pdbx_seq_one_letter_code
_entity_poly.pdbx_strand_id
1 'polypeptide(L)'
;MIDTLINCIARLAQEQPDQLAVAFKREQLTYGQLFQKMKLIGNRLLDMGVGHGDRVLFTALSKPEMVAAYLGIQYCGAVAVFLDKNATVENIEFVYQDTEAVLLLSDKPMKNVSNHIRMHSLKKIYGAEASESESNDKVRYEIPSEDTIAELLFTTGTTGKPKGVILTYKAVYHILKNTIDGIGIREDERLLLPLPLNHSFALRVLRAVLYQGASVILQNGFTFAKEIENNLDAYQCTALAVVPASIETISRQMQGKFAEIMGKFRYIEAGAGSLTIEQRKRLVQLLPDTTIYNTWGSSESGGALFINVSEIASDPLKVSSIGRPLQGIQVRVLDEQGKEMQQNDREHPGRMSLKGDMQMAGYWNRPELTEETLRDGWILTGDMVYTDQDGYVYMLGRADDIINVGGEKVSPIEVENTACVYPHISECACIGIPDPEGILGFVPALYVVAKDNGYSQEDLHTYLAGRLERYKLPAQYIQIQELPRNRMQKIDRKALKMMWEERGSQSLMNPVMQAILNRRSIRKFKEDAIPRDILKMILQAGYYAPSGHNMQTWRFTVIEDQGKIAQLKEATIQTAKEHNVHCYGFENPACIILISNDERNRDGCQDASCAAENIFLAAQSYGIGSVWLNPLMTLRNEEPVKHILDEFGIPARHTVWCMAALGYPLEEGTLLAKKKDVVVYI
;
A
#
# COMPACT_ATOMS: atom_id res chain seq x y z
N MET A 1 12.93 -14.49 36.44
CA MET A 1 13.77 -14.83 35.22
C MET A 1 12.81 -15.46 34.22
N ILE A 2 12.69 -14.85 33.04
CA ILE A 2 11.83 -15.36 31.96
C ILE A 2 12.44 -16.60 31.33
N ASP A 3 11.61 -17.55 30.90
CA ASP A 3 12.02 -18.65 30.05
C ASP A 3 11.95 -18.22 28.57
N THR A 4 13.10 -18.01 27.92
CA THR A 4 13.14 -17.54 26.53
C THR A 4 12.71 -18.63 25.56
N LEU A 5 12.28 -18.22 24.35
CA LEU A 5 11.97 -19.20 23.28
C LEU A 5 13.19 -20.07 22.94
N ILE A 6 14.42 -19.52 23.02
CA ILE A 6 15.65 -20.26 22.81
C ILE A 6 15.84 -21.39 23.84
N ASN A 7 15.64 -21.06 25.14
CA ASN A 7 15.70 -22.06 26.21
C ASN A 7 14.65 -23.15 26.02
N CYS A 8 13.42 -22.76 25.70
CA CYS A 8 12.32 -23.67 25.48
C CYS A 8 12.64 -24.64 24.32
N ILE A 9 13.14 -24.13 23.19
CA ILE A 9 13.53 -24.98 22.06
C ILE A 9 14.70 -25.90 22.43
N ALA A 10 15.68 -25.41 23.21
CA ALA A 10 16.79 -26.25 23.68
C ALA A 10 16.31 -27.40 24.58
N ARG A 11 15.35 -27.14 25.47
CA ARG A 11 14.70 -28.15 26.31
C ARG A 11 13.91 -29.16 25.47
N LEU A 12 13.04 -28.69 24.56
CA LEU A 12 12.24 -29.54 23.68
C LEU A 12 13.11 -30.40 22.75
N ALA A 13 14.25 -29.89 22.31
CA ALA A 13 15.22 -30.66 21.51
C ALA A 13 15.85 -31.83 22.30
N GLN A 14 15.87 -31.75 23.64
CA GLN A 14 16.34 -32.87 24.51
C GLN A 14 15.19 -33.81 24.87
N GLU A 15 14.03 -33.27 25.20
CA GLU A 15 12.88 -34.04 25.68
C GLU A 15 12.11 -34.72 24.55
N GLN A 16 12.01 -34.05 23.38
CA GLN A 16 11.19 -34.46 22.24
C GLN A 16 11.91 -34.19 20.91
N PRO A 17 13.13 -34.74 20.68
CA PRO A 17 13.99 -34.40 19.55
C PRO A 17 13.35 -34.68 18.18
N ASP A 18 12.52 -35.71 18.08
CA ASP A 18 11.89 -36.17 16.83
C ASP A 18 10.52 -35.50 16.56
N GLN A 19 9.99 -34.71 17.52
CA GLN A 19 8.73 -33.99 17.31
C GLN A 19 8.89 -32.92 16.24
N LEU A 20 7.92 -32.85 15.31
CA LEU A 20 7.89 -31.83 14.27
C LEU A 20 7.78 -30.43 14.90
N ALA A 21 8.69 -29.53 14.54
CA ALA A 21 8.66 -28.14 14.95
C ALA A 21 8.14 -27.24 13.83
N VAL A 22 8.75 -27.32 12.63
CA VAL A 22 8.43 -26.44 11.49
C VAL A 22 8.40 -27.26 10.20
N ALA A 23 7.39 -27.01 9.36
CA ALA A 23 7.32 -27.59 8.02
C ALA A 23 6.98 -26.54 6.96
N PHE A 24 7.46 -26.76 5.73
CA PHE A 24 7.09 -26.00 4.54
C PHE A 24 7.15 -26.92 3.32
N LYS A 25 6.02 -27.19 2.69
CA LYS A 25 5.91 -28.16 1.59
C LYS A 25 6.41 -29.55 2.03
N ARG A 26 7.54 -30.02 1.49
CA ARG A 26 8.17 -31.31 1.86
C ARG A 26 9.33 -31.17 2.85
N GLU A 27 9.77 -29.95 3.10
CA GLU A 27 10.83 -29.67 4.07
C GLU A 27 10.25 -29.68 5.48
N GLN A 28 10.88 -30.42 6.38
CA GLN A 28 10.48 -30.59 7.76
C GLN A 28 11.69 -30.45 8.66
N LEU A 29 11.51 -29.78 9.78
CA LEU A 29 12.48 -29.74 10.88
C LEU A 29 11.81 -30.23 12.15
N THR A 30 12.41 -31.22 12.80
CA THR A 30 12.07 -31.58 14.18
C THR A 30 12.66 -30.56 15.15
N TYR A 31 12.26 -30.59 16.42
CA TYR A 31 12.85 -29.72 17.46
C TYR A 31 14.36 -29.95 17.58
N GLY A 32 14.82 -31.20 17.53
CA GLY A 32 16.24 -31.52 17.51
C GLY A 32 16.97 -30.89 16.32
N GLN A 33 16.41 -31.02 15.11
CA GLN A 33 16.99 -30.45 13.90
C GLN A 33 16.94 -28.91 13.89
N LEU A 34 15.83 -28.31 14.37
CA LEU A 34 15.70 -26.85 14.48
C LEU A 34 16.75 -26.28 15.43
N PHE A 35 16.96 -26.91 16.58
CA PHE A 35 17.99 -26.53 17.55
C PHE A 35 19.39 -26.62 16.96
N GLN A 36 19.73 -27.69 16.23
CA GLN A 36 21.03 -27.83 15.58
C GLN A 36 21.23 -26.74 14.50
N LYS A 37 20.21 -26.45 13.68
CA LYS A 37 20.28 -25.38 12.68
C LYS A 37 20.44 -24.00 13.32
N MET A 38 19.72 -23.72 14.40
CA MET A 38 19.86 -22.50 15.21
C MET A 38 21.30 -22.32 15.71
N LYS A 39 21.88 -23.36 16.34
CA LYS A 39 23.28 -23.35 16.83
C LYS A 39 24.28 -23.10 15.70
N LEU A 40 24.12 -23.83 14.59
CA LEU A 40 24.98 -23.70 13.43
C LEU A 40 24.98 -22.26 12.88
N ILE A 41 23.80 -21.67 12.74
CA ILE A 41 23.66 -20.29 12.26
C ILE A 41 24.27 -19.32 13.26
N GLY A 42 23.99 -19.46 14.56
CA GLY A 42 24.56 -18.60 15.59
C GLY A 42 26.10 -18.64 15.62
N ASN A 43 26.71 -19.83 15.54
CA ASN A 43 28.16 -20.00 15.46
C ASN A 43 28.76 -19.32 14.21
N ARG A 44 28.10 -19.44 13.06
CA ARG A 44 28.54 -18.79 11.81
C ARG A 44 28.44 -17.27 11.88
N LEU A 45 27.40 -16.74 12.51
CA LEU A 45 27.28 -15.31 12.73
C LEU A 45 28.43 -14.79 13.59
N LEU A 46 28.83 -15.52 14.64
CA LEU A 46 30.01 -15.19 15.44
C LEU A 46 31.29 -15.23 14.61
N ASP A 47 31.50 -16.27 13.78
CA ASP A 47 32.67 -16.37 12.89
C ASP A 47 32.71 -15.23 11.87
N MET A 48 31.55 -14.66 11.54
CA MET A 48 31.44 -13.48 10.72
C MET A 48 31.60 -12.17 11.51
N GLY A 49 31.90 -12.23 12.80
CA GLY A 49 32.11 -11.08 13.68
C GLY A 49 30.83 -10.41 14.15
N VAL A 50 29.69 -11.10 14.07
CA VAL A 50 28.42 -10.63 14.66
C VAL A 50 28.43 -11.00 16.15
N GLY A 51 28.21 -10.04 17.03
CA GLY A 51 28.25 -10.22 18.48
C GLY A 51 26.97 -9.79 19.20
N HIS A 52 27.06 -9.78 20.53
CA HIS A 52 25.95 -9.38 21.40
C HIS A 52 25.51 -7.94 21.12
N GLY A 53 24.21 -7.75 20.94
CA GLY A 53 23.60 -6.45 20.67
C GLY A 53 23.74 -5.94 19.23
N ASP A 54 24.48 -6.63 18.35
CA ASP A 54 24.55 -6.30 16.94
C ASP A 54 23.22 -6.52 16.24
N ARG A 55 22.87 -5.62 15.32
CA ARG A 55 21.63 -5.71 14.54
C ARG A 55 21.90 -6.48 13.26
N VAL A 56 21.12 -7.55 13.06
CA VAL A 56 21.16 -8.36 11.83
C VAL A 56 19.83 -8.19 11.12
N LEU A 57 19.85 -7.54 9.95
CA LEU A 57 18.71 -7.45 9.07
C LEU A 57 18.50 -8.76 8.36
N PHE A 58 17.25 -9.16 8.17
CA PHE A 58 16.95 -10.24 7.26
C PHE A 58 15.63 -10.06 6.52
N THR A 59 15.65 -10.49 5.26
CA THR A 59 14.52 -10.47 4.35
C THR A 59 14.44 -11.82 3.66
N ALA A 60 13.35 -12.54 3.91
CA ALA A 60 13.16 -13.88 3.38
C ALA A 60 11.66 -14.25 3.28
N LEU A 61 11.40 -15.28 2.50
CA LEU A 61 10.11 -15.96 2.52
C LEU A 61 9.90 -16.68 3.85
N SER A 62 8.63 -16.84 4.27
CA SER A 62 8.26 -17.63 5.45
C SER A 62 8.55 -19.11 5.20
N LYS A 63 9.75 -19.56 5.57
CA LYS A 63 10.28 -20.89 5.40
C LYS A 63 11.10 -21.31 6.62
N PRO A 64 11.44 -22.61 6.77
CA PRO A 64 12.28 -23.09 7.87
C PRO A 64 13.61 -22.35 8.02
N GLU A 65 14.24 -21.94 6.89
CA GLU A 65 15.48 -21.17 6.92
C GLU A 65 15.32 -19.82 7.64
N MET A 66 14.19 -19.14 7.44
CA MET A 66 13.91 -17.87 8.11
C MET A 66 13.71 -18.06 9.62
N VAL A 67 13.00 -19.12 10.02
CA VAL A 67 12.80 -19.46 11.44
C VAL A 67 14.13 -19.79 12.12
N ALA A 68 14.94 -20.66 11.49
CA ALA A 68 16.24 -21.03 12.04
C ALA A 68 17.21 -19.82 12.11
N ALA A 69 17.17 -18.90 11.13
CA ALA A 69 17.97 -17.68 11.14
C ALA A 69 17.54 -16.72 12.26
N TYR A 70 16.24 -16.50 12.42
CA TYR A 70 15.70 -15.69 13.52
C TYR A 70 16.20 -16.19 14.88
N LEU A 71 16.07 -17.50 15.12
CA LEU A 71 16.52 -18.11 16.36
C LEU A 71 18.04 -18.10 16.48
N GLY A 72 18.80 -18.31 15.41
CA GLY A 72 20.25 -18.28 15.38
C GLY A 72 20.84 -16.89 15.68
N ILE A 73 20.18 -15.83 15.20
CA ILE A 73 20.52 -14.44 15.53
C ILE A 73 20.37 -14.20 17.03
N GLN A 74 19.26 -14.61 17.63
CA GLN A 74 19.05 -14.46 19.09
C GLN A 74 19.96 -15.38 19.88
N TYR A 75 20.30 -16.58 19.38
CA TYR A 75 21.19 -17.52 20.03
C TYR A 75 22.60 -16.98 20.20
N CYS A 76 23.14 -16.20 19.25
CA CYS A 76 24.43 -15.53 19.38
C CYS A 76 24.36 -14.17 20.13
N GLY A 77 23.20 -13.80 20.68
CA GLY A 77 22.99 -12.55 21.42
C GLY A 77 22.76 -11.32 20.55
N ALA A 78 22.61 -11.48 19.24
CA ALA A 78 22.32 -10.38 18.33
C ALA A 78 20.81 -10.05 18.27
N VAL A 79 20.49 -8.87 17.76
CA VAL A 79 19.13 -8.34 17.61
C VAL A 79 18.60 -8.64 16.21
N ALA A 80 17.47 -9.34 16.13
CA ALA A 80 16.82 -9.66 14.86
C ALA A 80 16.03 -8.46 14.32
N VAL A 81 16.30 -8.02 13.08
CA VAL A 81 15.61 -6.91 12.42
C VAL A 81 14.86 -7.41 11.20
N PHE A 82 13.53 -7.42 11.30
CA PHE A 82 12.66 -7.96 10.27
C PHE A 82 12.34 -6.96 9.16
N LEU A 83 12.54 -7.37 7.90
CA LEU A 83 12.13 -6.62 6.72
C LEU A 83 11.18 -7.44 5.84
N ASP A 84 10.31 -6.75 5.12
CA ASP A 84 9.47 -7.39 4.10
C ASP A 84 10.32 -7.99 2.97
N LYS A 85 9.96 -9.18 2.50
CA LYS A 85 10.64 -9.88 1.38
C LYS A 85 10.66 -9.07 0.08
N ASN A 86 9.77 -8.09 -0.06
CA ASN A 86 9.65 -7.19 -1.19
C ASN A 86 10.06 -5.75 -0.81
N ALA A 87 10.82 -5.57 0.28
CA ALA A 87 11.35 -4.27 0.63
C ALA A 87 12.16 -3.69 -0.54
N THR A 88 11.97 -2.40 -0.83
CA THR A 88 12.75 -1.71 -1.85
C THR A 88 14.19 -1.53 -1.39
N VAL A 89 15.12 -1.38 -2.34
CA VAL A 89 16.54 -1.14 -2.01
C VAL A 89 16.67 0.09 -1.11
N GLU A 90 15.93 1.16 -1.39
CA GLU A 90 15.89 2.37 -0.58
C GLU A 90 15.47 2.10 0.88
N ASN A 91 14.43 1.30 1.09
CA ASN A 91 13.99 0.92 2.45
C ASN A 91 15.01 0.02 3.15
N ILE A 92 15.66 -0.88 2.44
CA ILE A 92 16.72 -1.73 3.00
C ILE A 92 17.90 -0.88 3.44
N GLU A 93 18.36 0.03 2.58
CA GLU A 93 19.47 0.94 2.88
C GLU A 93 19.13 1.86 4.05
N PHE A 94 17.93 2.42 4.05
CA PHE A 94 17.45 3.24 5.16
C PHE A 94 17.47 2.47 6.49
N VAL A 95 16.88 1.27 6.54
CA VAL A 95 16.81 0.49 7.79
C VAL A 95 18.20 0.01 8.21
N TYR A 96 19.06 -0.39 7.25
CA TYR A 96 20.43 -0.79 7.54
C TYR A 96 21.23 0.32 8.21
N GLN A 97 21.13 1.55 7.71
CA GLN A 97 21.78 2.74 8.26
C GLN A 97 21.13 3.17 9.59
N ASP A 98 19.80 3.26 9.65
CA ASP A 98 19.06 3.70 10.84
C ASP A 98 19.31 2.78 12.05
N THR A 99 19.49 1.49 11.81
CA THR A 99 19.77 0.50 12.86
C THR A 99 21.27 0.26 13.08
N GLU A 100 22.14 0.87 12.28
CA GLU A 100 23.57 0.56 12.28
C GLU A 100 23.83 -0.95 12.19
N ALA A 101 23.10 -1.62 11.30
CA ALA A 101 23.19 -3.06 11.18
C ALA A 101 24.54 -3.50 10.63
N VAL A 102 25.02 -4.62 11.14
CA VAL A 102 26.34 -5.16 10.75
C VAL A 102 26.25 -6.17 9.61
N LEU A 103 25.04 -6.69 9.34
CA LEU A 103 24.81 -7.74 8.36
C LEU A 103 23.36 -7.69 7.83
N LEU A 104 23.22 -7.99 6.52
CA LEU A 104 21.96 -8.30 5.86
C LEU A 104 21.96 -9.76 5.40
N LEU A 105 21.00 -10.54 5.87
CA LEU A 105 20.70 -11.88 5.39
C LEU A 105 19.54 -11.85 4.39
N SER A 106 19.73 -12.41 3.21
CA SER A 106 18.70 -12.47 2.18
C SER A 106 18.59 -13.84 1.53
N ASP A 107 17.38 -14.27 1.19
CA ASP A 107 17.15 -15.51 0.42
C ASP A 107 17.38 -15.32 -1.09
N LYS A 108 17.50 -14.08 -1.56
CA LYS A 108 17.72 -13.71 -2.97
C LYS A 108 18.91 -12.77 -3.12
N PRO A 109 19.67 -12.91 -4.22
CA PRO A 109 20.65 -11.89 -4.58
C PRO A 109 19.91 -10.57 -4.90
N MET A 110 20.35 -9.48 -4.30
CA MET A 110 19.79 -8.16 -4.55
C MET A 110 20.73 -7.38 -5.47
N LYS A 111 20.18 -6.84 -6.56
CA LYS A 111 20.91 -5.95 -7.47
C LYS A 111 20.78 -4.51 -6.97
N ASN A 112 21.81 -3.70 -7.19
CA ASN A 112 21.83 -2.26 -6.88
C ASN A 112 21.81 -1.88 -5.38
N VAL A 113 22.06 -2.83 -4.48
CA VAL A 113 22.30 -2.53 -3.06
C VAL A 113 23.70 -1.94 -2.94
N SER A 114 23.85 -0.89 -2.14
CA SER A 114 25.10 -0.18 -1.92
C SER A 114 26.21 -1.09 -1.39
N ASN A 115 27.44 -0.91 -1.88
CA ASN A 115 28.60 -1.77 -1.55
C ASN A 115 29.01 -1.72 -0.06
N HIS A 116 28.52 -0.74 0.71
CA HIS A 116 28.78 -0.67 2.16
C HIS A 116 27.88 -1.63 2.96
N ILE A 117 26.83 -2.18 2.37
CA ILE A 117 25.97 -3.17 3.03
C ILE A 117 26.60 -4.55 2.91
N ARG A 118 27.01 -5.09 4.06
CA ARG A 118 27.52 -6.44 4.15
C ARG A 118 26.36 -7.44 4.02
N MET A 119 26.23 -8.09 2.87
CA MET A 119 25.13 -9.01 2.58
C MET A 119 25.61 -10.44 2.42
N HIS A 120 24.87 -11.36 3.01
CA HIS A 120 25.08 -12.80 2.87
C HIS A 120 23.80 -13.54 2.48
N SER A 121 23.97 -14.65 1.76
CA SER A 121 22.86 -15.53 1.37
C SER A 121 22.40 -16.36 2.56
N LEU A 122 21.14 -16.18 2.95
CA LEU A 122 20.49 -16.98 4.00
C LEU A 122 20.56 -18.47 3.65
N LYS A 123 20.26 -18.84 2.40
CA LYS A 123 20.31 -20.22 1.92
C LYS A 123 21.69 -20.87 2.07
N LYS A 124 22.77 -20.10 1.86
CA LYS A 124 24.14 -20.62 2.04
C LYS A 124 24.46 -20.86 3.51
N ILE A 125 24.06 -19.95 4.40
CA ILE A 125 24.26 -20.08 5.84
C ILE A 125 23.45 -21.27 6.38
N TYR A 126 22.21 -21.44 5.95
CA TYR A 126 21.33 -22.52 6.36
C TYR A 126 21.73 -23.90 5.81
N GLY A 127 22.10 -23.97 4.52
CA GLY A 127 22.31 -25.22 3.80
C GLY A 127 23.71 -25.82 3.92
N ALA A 128 24.68 -25.12 4.52
CA ALA A 128 26.00 -25.66 4.69
C ALA A 128 26.01 -26.74 5.79
N GLU A 129 26.74 -27.84 5.55
CA GLU A 129 26.97 -28.88 6.55
C GLU A 129 27.90 -28.35 7.65
N ALA A 130 27.69 -28.80 8.88
CA ALA A 130 28.59 -28.50 9.98
C ALA A 130 29.95 -29.16 9.70
N SER A 131 31.04 -28.37 9.67
CA SER A 131 32.39 -28.95 9.67
C SER A 131 32.69 -29.53 11.05
N GLU A 132 33.61 -30.50 11.13
CA GLU A 132 34.00 -31.13 12.41
C GLU A 132 34.51 -30.07 13.44
N SER A 133 35.06 -28.96 12.95
CA SER A 133 35.46 -27.81 13.80
C SER A 133 34.30 -26.96 14.30
N GLU A 134 33.10 -27.01 13.67
CA GLU A 134 31.91 -26.30 14.07
C GLU A 134 31.05 -27.07 15.09
N SER A 135 31.40 -28.33 15.38
CA SER A 135 30.74 -29.16 16.39
C SER A 135 31.07 -28.72 17.84
N ASN A 136 32.10 -27.91 18.04
CA ASN A 136 32.41 -27.31 19.34
C ASN A 136 31.50 -26.09 19.57
N ASP A 137 30.70 -26.13 20.66
CA ASP A 137 29.90 -25.01 21.09
C ASP A 137 30.75 -23.76 21.35
N LYS A 138 30.87 -22.88 20.36
CA LYS A 138 31.53 -21.57 20.51
C LYS A 138 30.66 -20.61 21.32
N VAL A 139 29.35 -20.83 21.31
CA VAL A 139 28.36 -20.04 22.05
C VAL A 139 27.96 -20.82 23.29
N ARG A 140 28.28 -20.30 24.43
CA ARG A 140 27.50 -20.58 25.63
C ARG A 140 26.36 -19.60 25.65
N TYR A 141 25.16 -20.02 25.23
CA TYR A 141 23.97 -19.16 25.29
C TYR A 141 23.77 -18.70 26.73
N GLU A 142 23.91 -17.39 26.94
CA GLU A 142 23.60 -16.76 28.21
C GLU A 142 22.19 -16.22 28.15
N ILE A 143 21.38 -16.52 29.18
CA ILE A 143 20.03 -16.00 29.26
C ILE A 143 20.09 -14.47 29.37
N PRO A 144 19.56 -13.73 28.39
CA PRO A 144 19.61 -12.27 28.42
C PRO A 144 18.76 -11.72 29.56
N SER A 145 19.07 -10.50 30.00
CA SER A 145 18.19 -9.78 30.92
C SER A 145 16.83 -9.52 30.26
N GLU A 146 15.79 -9.37 31.08
CA GLU A 146 14.42 -9.14 30.60
C GLU A 146 14.29 -7.90 29.71
N ASP A 147 15.07 -6.86 30.02
CA ASP A 147 15.06 -5.58 29.31
C ASP A 147 16.00 -5.54 28.09
N THR A 148 16.76 -6.61 27.84
CA THR A 148 17.60 -6.71 26.64
C THR A 148 16.72 -6.70 25.39
N ILE A 149 17.13 -5.94 24.36
CA ILE A 149 16.42 -5.89 23.07
C ILE A 149 16.56 -7.24 22.37
N ALA A 150 15.44 -7.86 22.04
CA ALA A 150 15.38 -9.13 21.33
C ALA A 150 15.25 -8.92 19.81
N GLU A 151 14.44 -7.95 19.42
CA GLU A 151 14.12 -7.74 18.01
C GLU A 151 13.59 -6.33 17.71
N LEU A 152 13.69 -5.96 16.44
CA LEU A 152 13.10 -4.74 15.88
C LEU A 152 12.12 -5.10 14.76
N LEU A 153 10.87 -4.63 14.89
CA LEU A 153 9.85 -4.79 13.86
C LEU A 153 9.61 -3.47 13.15
N PHE A 154 9.99 -3.41 11.87
CA PHE A 154 9.80 -2.20 11.07
C PHE A 154 8.40 -2.16 10.47
N THR A 155 7.66 -1.09 10.77
CA THR A 155 6.30 -0.84 10.27
C THR A 155 6.29 0.41 9.40
N THR A 156 5.45 0.41 8.34
CA THR A 156 5.22 1.60 7.52
C THR A 156 4.34 2.58 8.30
N GLY A 157 4.92 3.67 8.79
CA GLY A 157 4.18 4.75 9.46
C GLY A 157 3.30 5.55 8.49
N THR A 158 2.40 6.34 9.02
CA THR A 158 1.57 7.32 8.28
C THR A 158 2.40 8.38 7.56
N THR A 159 3.63 8.62 7.99
CA THR A 159 4.60 9.60 7.44
C THR A 159 5.42 9.08 6.27
N GLY A 160 5.22 7.81 5.84
CA GLY A 160 5.91 7.22 4.69
C GLY A 160 7.27 6.58 4.98
N LYS A 161 8.00 6.98 6.02
CA LYS A 161 9.26 6.34 6.41
C LYS A 161 9.00 5.20 7.41
N PRO A 162 9.70 4.04 7.28
CA PRO A 162 9.59 2.95 8.24
C PRO A 162 10.03 3.36 9.65
N LYS A 163 9.34 2.87 10.67
CA LYS A 163 9.69 3.03 12.09
C LYS A 163 9.91 1.67 12.73
N GLY A 164 10.99 1.51 13.49
CA GLY A 164 11.36 0.26 14.18
C GLY A 164 10.75 0.20 15.59
N VAL A 165 9.87 -0.75 15.83
CA VAL A 165 9.31 -1.04 17.16
C VAL A 165 10.30 -1.91 17.92
N ILE A 166 10.71 -1.49 19.11
CA ILE A 166 11.67 -2.19 19.97
C ILE A 166 10.92 -3.18 20.86
N LEU A 167 11.21 -4.48 20.70
CA LEU A 167 10.70 -5.51 21.59
C LEU A 167 11.85 -6.13 22.42
N THR A 168 11.69 -6.11 23.73
CA THR A 168 12.61 -6.75 24.69
C THR A 168 12.27 -8.24 24.86
N TYR A 169 13.16 -9.01 25.44
CA TYR A 169 12.88 -10.40 25.78
C TYR A 169 11.66 -10.53 26.68
N LYS A 170 11.46 -9.58 27.63
CA LYS A 170 10.26 -9.49 28.46
C LYS A 170 8.99 -9.36 27.60
N ALA A 171 8.99 -8.38 26.69
CA ALA A 171 7.84 -8.15 25.81
C ALA A 171 7.53 -9.38 24.97
N VAL A 172 8.54 -9.98 24.34
CA VAL A 172 8.39 -11.20 23.52
C VAL A 172 7.82 -12.36 24.33
N TYR A 173 8.32 -12.57 25.57
CA TYR A 173 7.81 -13.63 26.46
C TYR A 173 6.33 -13.41 26.80
N HIS A 174 5.93 -12.20 27.21
CA HIS A 174 4.54 -11.93 27.55
C HIS A 174 3.61 -11.96 26.34
N ILE A 175 4.08 -11.54 25.16
CA ILE A 175 3.33 -11.68 23.91
C ILE A 175 3.00 -13.14 23.60
N LEU A 176 3.99 -14.04 23.69
CA LEU A 176 3.76 -15.45 23.40
C LEU A 176 2.88 -16.12 24.46
N LYS A 177 3.09 -15.83 25.76
CA LYS A 177 2.27 -16.35 26.86
C LYS A 177 0.81 -15.92 26.73
N ASN A 178 0.56 -14.63 26.51
CA ASN A 178 -0.78 -14.10 26.29
C ASN A 178 -1.48 -14.78 25.10
N THR A 179 -0.71 -15.11 24.05
CA THR A 179 -1.26 -15.82 22.90
C THR A 179 -1.63 -17.26 23.23
N ILE A 180 -0.75 -17.98 23.94
CA ILE A 180 -1.02 -19.36 24.38
C ILE A 180 -2.28 -19.39 25.25
N ASP A 181 -2.33 -18.55 26.28
CA ASP A 181 -3.41 -18.55 27.27
C ASP A 181 -4.75 -18.04 26.65
N GLY A 182 -4.69 -17.02 25.79
CA GLY A 182 -5.87 -16.42 25.16
C GLY A 182 -6.53 -17.29 24.09
N ILE A 183 -5.76 -18.16 23.42
CA ILE A 183 -6.25 -19.09 22.40
C ILE A 183 -6.44 -20.50 22.97
N GLY A 184 -5.72 -20.85 24.03
CA GLY A 184 -5.65 -22.21 24.55
C GLY A 184 -4.87 -23.13 23.60
N ILE A 185 -3.66 -22.71 23.18
CA ILE A 185 -2.78 -23.48 22.31
C ILE A 185 -2.31 -24.73 23.05
N ARG A 186 -2.41 -25.90 22.41
CA ARG A 186 -2.00 -27.21 22.97
C ARG A 186 -0.70 -27.68 22.38
N GLU A 187 -0.04 -28.61 23.07
CA GLU A 187 1.22 -29.23 22.62
C GLU A 187 1.06 -30.08 21.34
N ASP A 188 -0.14 -30.64 21.12
CA ASP A 188 -0.47 -31.44 19.93
C ASP A 188 -0.94 -30.65 18.73
N GLU A 189 -0.96 -29.29 18.81
CA GLU A 189 -1.38 -28.45 17.72
C GLU A 189 -0.45 -28.53 16.52
N ARG A 190 -1.07 -28.51 15.33
CA ARG A 190 -0.40 -28.37 14.04
C ARG A 190 -1.00 -27.16 13.33
N LEU A 191 -0.38 -26.02 13.55
CA LEU A 191 -0.92 -24.75 13.09
C LEU A 191 -0.45 -24.43 11.67
N LEU A 192 -1.39 -24.26 10.76
CA LEU A 192 -1.13 -23.73 9.42
C LEU A 192 -0.99 -22.22 9.48
N LEU A 193 0.17 -21.69 9.03
CA LEU A 193 0.53 -20.28 9.09
C LEU A 193 0.86 -19.72 7.70
N PRO A 194 -0.14 -19.27 6.93
CA PRO A 194 0.06 -18.71 5.59
C PRO A 194 0.34 -17.19 5.60
N LEU A 195 0.81 -16.67 6.71
CA LEU A 195 1.09 -15.26 6.90
C LEU A 195 2.59 -14.95 6.87
N PRO A 196 3.01 -13.76 6.40
CA PRO A 196 4.42 -13.40 6.35
C PRO A 196 4.98 -13.13 7.76
N LEU A 197 6.11 -13.78 8.09
CA LEU A 197 6.72 -13.74 9.42
C LEU A 197 7.38 -12.41 9.78
N ASN A 198 7.53 -11.48 8.85
CA ASN A 198 7.97 -10.11 9.14
C ASN A 198 6.89 -9.22 9.78
N HIS A 199 5.68 -9.75 9.98
CA HIS A 199 4.59 -9.06 10.64
C HIS A 199 4.35 -9.59 12.06
N SER A 200 4.06 -8.67 12.99
CA SER A 200 3.88 -8.96 14.41
C SER A 200 2.85 -10.06 14.69
N PHE A 201 1.75 -10.13 13.93
CA PHE A 201 0.72 -11.16 14.10
C PHE A 201 1.27 -12.56 13.82
N ALA A 202 1.86 -12.79 12.62
CA ALA A 202 2.39 -14.10 12.25
C ALA A 202 3.55 -14.52 13.16
N LEU A 203 4.44 -13.57 13.50
CA LEU A 203 5.59 -13.84 14.37
C LEU A 203 5.15 -14.17 15.79
N ARG A 204 4.10 -13.53 16.32
CA ARG A 204 3.49 -13.83 17.60
C ARG A 204 2.97 -15.27 17.62
N VAL A 205 2.21 -15.66 16.61
CA VAL A 205 1.64 -17.00 16.48
C VAL A 205 2.74 -18.07 16.38
N LEU A 206 3.75 -17.84 15.52
CA LEU A 206 4.92 -18.73 15.38
C LEU A 206 5.57 -19.00 16.74
N ARG A 207 5.87 -17.93 17.49
CA ARG A 207 6.55 -18.02 18.79
C ARG A 207 5.73 -18.76 19.82
N ALA A 208 4.42 -18.47 19.89
CA ALA A 208 3.51 -19.09 20.84
C ALA A 208 3.39 -20.62 20.57
N VAL A 209 3.24 -21.02 19.32
CA VAL A 209 3.14 -22.43 18.93
C VAL A 209 4.45 -23.18 19.22
N LEU A 210 5.60 -22.61 18.85
CA LEU A 210 6.89 -23.25 19.11
C LEU A 210 7.22 -23.32 20.60
N TYR A 211 6.85 -22.29 21.38
CA TYR A 211 7.06 -22.28 22.83
C TYR A 211 6.21 -23.34 23.55
N GLN A 212 5.01 -23.61 23.04
CA GLN A 212 4.12 -24.65 23.57
C GLN A 212 4.57 -26.08 23.20
N GLY A 213 5.61 -26.26 22.37
CA GLY A 213 6.04 -27.55 21.88
C GLY A 213 5.24 -28.09 20.71
N ALA A 214 4.40 -27.29 20.12
CA ALA A 214 3.53 -27.63 19.01
C ALA A 214 4.20 -27.40 17.63
N SER A 215 3.54 -27.74 16.50
CA SER A 215 4.11 -27.68 15.15
C SER A 215 3.56 -26.49 14.36
N VAL A 216 4.42 -25.82 13.58
CA VAL A 216 4.02 -24.77 12.62
C VAL A 216 4.23 -25.23 11.20
N ILE A 217 3.17 -25.24 10.43
CA ILE A 217 3.19 -25.53 8.99
C ILE A 217 3.13 -24.19 8.23
N LEU A 218 4.25 -23.80 7.66
CA LEU A 218 4.40 -22.53 6.94
C LEU A 218 3.82 -22.63 5.54
N GLN A 219 3.18 -21.53 5.09
CA GLN A 219 2.70 -21.35 3.72
C GLN A 219 2.92 -19.90 3.30
N ASN A 220 3.21 -19.63 2.02
CA ASN A 220 3.43 -18.28 1.52
C ASN A 220 2.15 -17.68 0.91
N GLY A 221 1.22 -17.27 1.79
CA GLY A 221 -0.01 -16.57 1.41
C GLY A 221 -1.19 -17.51 1.12
N PHE A 222 -2.26 -16.92 0.60
CA PHE A 222 -3.56 -17.56 0.33
C PHE A 222 -3.90 -17.60 -1.16
N THR A 223 -2.90 -17.52 -2.03
CA THR A 223 -3.12 -17.43 -3.49
C THR A 223 -3.92 -18.59 -4.04
N PHE A 224 -3.73 -19.80 -3.48
CA PHE A 224 -4.43 -21.02 -3.89
C PHE A 224 -5.00 -21.75 -2.69
N ALA A 225 -6.32 -21.81 -2.59
CA ALA A 225 -7.01 -22.57 -1.53
C ALA A 225 -6.61 -24.07 -1.52
N LYS A 226 -6.23 -24.62 -2.68
CA LYS A 226 -5.73 -26.01 -2.79
C LYS A 226 -4.47 -26.28 -1.97
N GLU A 227 -3.64 -25.28 -1.70
CA GLU A 227 -2.49 -25.46 -0.81
C GLU A 227 -2.90 -25.72 0.64
N ILE A 228 -4.03 -25.13 1.09
CA ILE A 228 -4.61 -25.40 2.42
C ILE A 228 -5.04 -26.87 2.52
N GLU A 229 -5.75 -27.39 1.50
CA GLU A 229 -6.16 -28.79 1.44
C GLU A 229 -4.93 -29.73 1.46
N ASN A 230 -3.92 -29.44 0.64
CA ASN A 230 -2.69 -30.22 0.58
C ASN A 230 -1.96 -30.25 1.93
N ASN A 231 -1.90 -29.12 2.66
CA ASN A 231 -1.27 -29.07 3.97
C ASN A 231 -2.13 -29.77 5.04
N LEU A 232 -3.46 -29.68 4.96
CA LEU A 232 -4.35 -30.46 5.81
C LEU A 232 -4.15 -31.96 5.64
N ASP A 233 -4.07 -32.44 4.39
CA ASP A 233 -3.88 -33.85 4.08
C ASP A 233 -2.48 -34.35 4.49
N ALA A 234 -1.44 -33.55 4.25
CA ALA A 234 -0.05 -33.95 4.53
C ALA A 234 0.31 -33.87 6.01
N TYR A 235 -0.20 -32.87 6.72
CA TYR A 235 0.23 -32.56 8.09
C TYR A 235 -0.87 -32.72 9.14
N GLN A 236 -2.12 -33.00 8.72
CA GLN A 236 -3.28 -33.08 9.62
C GLN A 236 -3.39 -31.84 10.51
N CYS A 237 -3.36 -30.65 9.85
CA CYS A 237 -3.39 -29.37 10.55
C CYS A 237 -4.65 -29.25 11.42
N THR A 238 -4.48 -28.77 12.66
CA THR A 238 -5.56 -28.64 13.67
C THR A 238 -5.97 -27.20 13.87
N ALA A 239 -5.16 -26.24 13.44
CA ALA A 239 -5.38 -24.82 13.62
C ALA A 239 -4.94 -24.00 12.40
N LEU A 240 -5.53 -22.81 12.24
CA LEU A 240 -5.24 -21.91 11.13
C LEU A 240 -5.22 -20.46 11.60
N ALA A 241 -4.17 -19.70 11.23
CA ALA A 241 -4.12 -18.25 11.42
C ALA A 241 -4.38 -17.52 10.11
N VAL A 242 -5.32 -16.57 10.09
CA VAL A 242 -5.76 -15.84 8.89
C VAL A 242 -5.92 -14.35 9.14
N VAL A 243 -6.01 -13.56 8.08
CA VAL A 243 -6.59 -12.22 8.13
C VAL A 243 -8.03 -12.28 7.58
N PRO A 244 -8.96 -11.44 8.07
CA PRO A 244 -10.37 -11.48 7.65
C PRO A 244 -10.58 -11.49 6.14
N ALA A 245 -9.82 -10.68 5.39
CA ALA A 245 -9.89 -10.63 3.93
C ALA A 245 -9.55 -11.95 3.24
N SER A 246 -8.67 -12.77 3.82
CA SER A 246 -8.32 -14.06 3.26
C SER A 246 -9.45 -15.08 3.35
N ILE A 247 -10.31 -14.96 4.36
CA ILE A 247 -11.47 -15.86 4.55
C ILE A 247 -12.41 -15.78 3.35
N GLU A 248 -12.72 -14.58 2.88
CA GLU A 248 -13.59 -14.38 1.70
C GLU A 248 -12.92 -14.92 0.42
N THR A 249 -11.63 -14.68 0.26
CA THR A 249 -10.86 -15.21 -0.89
C THR A 249 -10.87 -16.74 -0.90
N ILE A 250 -10.60 -17.37 0.24
CA ILE A 250 -10.62 -18.82 0.41
C ILE A 250 -12.02 -19.36 0.16
N SER A 251 -13.06 -18.73 0.71
CA SER A 251 -14.46 -19.15 0.54
C SER A 251 -14.88 -19.17 -0.94
N ARG A 252 -14.51 -18.14 -1.72
CA ARG A 252 -14.79 -18.08 -3.16
C ARG A 252 -14.06 -19.17 -3.95
N GLN A 253 -12.80 -19.45 -3.60
CA GLN A 253 -11.99 -20.46 -4.30
C GLN A 253 -12.43 -21.90 -3.99
N MET A 254 -12.92 -22.17 -2.78
CA MET A 254 -13.35 -23.50 -2.35
C MET A 254 -14.73 -23.94 -2.87
N GLN A 255 -15.50 -23.06 -3.51
CA GLN A 255 -16.72 -23.39 -4.28
C GLN A 255 -17.68 -24.38 -3.58
N GLY A 256 -18.14 -24.07 -2.37
CA GLY A 256 -19.07 -24.93 -1.62
C GLY A 256 -18.40 -25.97 -0.70
N LYS A 257 -17.09 -26.21 -0.83
CA LYS A 257 -16.33 -27.09 0.08
C LYS A 257 -15.76 -26.35 1.30
N PHE A 258 -16.03 -25.05 1.43
CA PHE A 258 -15.47 -24.23 2.49
C PHE A 258 -15.75 -24.80 3.89
N ALA A 259 -17.00 -25.13 4.21
CA ALA A 259 -17.38 -25.68 5.50
C ALA A 259 -16.74 -27.05 5.77
N GLU A 260 -16.67 -27.93 4.75
CA GLU A 260 -16.04 -29.25 4.87
C GLU A 260 -14.54 -29.15 5.19
N ILE A 261 -13.82 -28.25 4.50
CA ILE A 261 -12.36 -28.13 4.64
C ILE A 261 -12.01 -27.35 5.91
N MET A 262 -12.67 -26.21 6.13
CA MET A 262 -12.38 -25.33 7.27
C MET A 262 -12.91 -25.89 8.58
N GLY A 263 -13.93 -26.72 8.55
CA GLY A 263 -14.45 -27.44 9.71
C GLY A 263 -13.52 -28.54 10.24
N LYS A 264 -12.43 -28.86 9.54
CA LYS A 264 -11.38 -29.79 10.05
C LYS A 264 -10.48 -29.15 11.10
N PHE A 265 -10.44 -27.79 11.15
CA PHE A 265 -9.64 -27.07 12.15
C PHE A 265 -10.37 -27.03 13.48
N ARG A 266 -9.65 -27.30 14.57
CA ARG A 266 -10.14 -27.09 15.94
C ARG A 266 -10.43 -25.61 16.19
N TYR A 267 -9.53 -24.73 15.71
CA TYR A 267 -9.77 -23.29 15.75
C TYR A 267 -9.21 -22.58 14.54
N ILE A 268 -9.80 -21.41 14.29
CA ILE A 268 -9.31 -20.42 13.31
C ILE A 268 -9.12 -19.11 14.06
N GLU A 269 -7.90 -18.57 14.01
CA GLU A 269 -7.58 -17.25 14.54
C GLU A 269 -7.58 -16.20 13.43
N ALA A 270 -8.52 -15.26 13.48
CA ALA A 270 -8.57 -14.10 12.60
C ALA A 270 -7.97 -12.88 13.29
N GLY A 271 -6.83 -12.39 12.80
CA GLY A 271 -6.12 -11.25 13.37
C GLY A 271 -5.77 -10.18 12.37
N ALA A 272 -5.15 -9.09 12.84
CA ALA A 272 -4.71 -7.94 12.05
C ALA A 272 -5.83 -7.18 11.29
N GLY A 273 -7.09 -7.51 11.53
CA GLY A 273 -8.27 -6.86 10.99
C GLY A 273 -9.52 -7.25 11.78
N SER A 274 -10.61 -6.52 11.58
CA SER A 274 -11.89 -6.81 12.20
C SER A 274 -12.75 -7.68 11.29
N LEU A 275 -13.35 -8.74 11.85
CA LEU A 275 -14.46 -9.44 11.25
C LEU A 275 -15.73 -8.60 11.42
N THR A 276 -16.49 -8.39 10.37
CA THR A 276 -17.80 -7.75 10.47
C THR A 276 -18.76 -8.63 11.28
N ILE A 277 -19.81 -8.04 11.84
CA ILE A 277 -20.83 -8.77 12.58
C ILE A 277 -21.42 -9.92 11.75
N GLU A 278 -21.68 -9.65 10.48
CA GLU A 278 -22.23 -10.64 9.54
C GLU A 278 -21.23 -11.79 9.28
N GLN A 279 -19.96 -11.46 9.07
CA GLN A 279 -18.92 -12.48 8.89
C GLN A 279 -18.78 -13.36 10.15
N ARG A 280 -18.85 -12.79 11.35
CA ARG A 280 -18.80 -13.54 12.62
C ARG A 280 -19.95 -14.54 12.72
N LYS A 281 -21.20 -14.08 12.50
CA LYS A 281 -22.39 -14.93 12.54
C LYS A 281 -22.34 -16.03 11.48
N ARG A 282 -21.95 -15.67 10.26
CA ARG A 282 -21.84 -16.62 9.14
C ARG A 282 -20.79 -17.68 9.40
N LEU A 283 -19.60 -17.32 9.91
CA LEU A 283 -18.53 -18.27 10.19
C LEU A 283 -18.95 -19.27 11.26
N VAL A 284 -19.54 -18.81 12.38
CA VAL A 284 -20.02 -19.69 13.45
C VAL A 284 -21.13 -20.62 12.94
N GLN A 285 -22.02 -20.15 12.09
CA GLN A 285 -23.07 -20.98 11.50
C GLN A 285 -22.51 -22.04 10.54
N LEU A 286 -21.50 -21.68 9.72
CA LEU A 286 -20.90 -22.60 8.76
C LEU A 286 -19.93 -23.60 9.39
N LEU A 287 -19.33 -23.25 10.55
CA LEU A 287 -18.26 -23.99 11.20
C LEU A 287 -18.61 -24.25 12.68
N PRO A 288 -19.68 -24.99 12.97
CA PRO A 288 -20.20 -25.14 14.34
C PRO A 288 -19.21 -25.83 15.31
N ASP A 289 -18.34 -26.69 14.79
CA ASP A 289 -17.35 -27.45 15.59
C ASP A 289 -15.97 -26.78 15.61
N THR A 290 -15.80 -25.63 14.92
CA THR A 290 -14.55 -24.89 14.87
C THR A 290 -14.65 -23.64 15.75
N THR A 291 -13.75 -23.47 16.69
CA THR A 291 -13.69 -22.24 17.48
C THR A 291 -13.12 -21.09 16.65
N ILE A 292 -13.83 -19.98 16.56
CA ILE A 292 -13.38 -18.78 15.84
C ILE A 292 -12.89 -17.75 16.86
N TYR A 293 -11.61 -17.40 16.78
CA TYR A 293 -11.04 -16.29 17.54
C TYR A 293 -10.88 -15.06 16.64
N ASN A 294 -11.22 -13.88 17.18
CA ASN A 294 -10.80 -12.61 16.59
C ASN A 294 -9.88 -11.90 17.58
N THR A 295 -8.68 -11.55 17.12
CA THR A 295 -7.63 -11.01 17.99
C THR A 295 -7.24 -9.60 17.56
N TRP A 296 -7.20 -8.68 18.52
CA TRP A 296 -6.73 -7.32 18.35
C TRP A 296 -5.34 -7.15 18.96
N GLY A 297 -4.50 -6.41 18.26
CA GLY A 297 -3.15 -6.04 18.68
C GLY A 297 -2.43 -5.20 17.62
N SER A 298 -1.30 -4.66 18.01
CA SER A 298 -0.40 -3.92 17.14
C SER A 298 1.04 -4.40 17.33
N SER A 299 1.98 -3.88 16.53
CA SER A 299 3.40 -4.17 16.77
C SER A 299 3.88 -3.58 18.09
N GLU A 300 3.28 -2.47 18.52
CA GLU A 300 3.60 -1.76 19.75
C GLU A 300 3.03 -2.45 20.99
N SER A 301 1.86 -3.11 20.87
CA SER A 301 1.12 -3.69 22.00
C SER A 301 1.14 -5.22 22.03
N GLY A 302 1.69 -5.88 21.00
CA GLY A 302 1.49 -7.32 20.84
C GLY A 302 0.03 -7.70 20.67
N GLY A 303 -0.35 -8.93 21.04
CA GLY A 303 -1.74 -9.36 21.13
C GLY A 303 -2.31 -8.99 22.50
N ALA A 304 -3.33 -8.14 22.55
CA ALA A 304 -3.83 -7.57 23.80
C ALA A 304 -5.29 -7.89 24.12
N LEU A 305 -6.16 -7.95 23.12
CA LEU A 305 -7.59 -8.17 23.27
C LEU A 305 -7.99 -9.34 22.37
N PHE A 306 -8.50 -10.41 22.98
CA PHE A 306 -8.94 -11.59 22.24
C PHE A 306 -10.40 -11.88 22.57
N ILE A 307 -11.12 -12.40 21.58
CA ILE A 307 -12.51 -12.81 21.73
C ILE A 307 -12.76 -14.15 21.04
N ASN A 308 -13.39 -15.04 21.76
CA ASN A 308 -13.99 -16.24 21.19
C ASN A 308 -15.33 -15.87 20.54
N VAL A 309 -15.31 -15.72 19.22
CA VAL A 309 -16.49 -15.34 18.44
C VAL A 309 -17.58 -16.40 18.54
N SER A 310 -17.21 -17.68 18.64
CA SER A 310 -18.17 -18.79 18.73
C SER A 310 -19.05 -18.71 19.98
N GLU A 311 -18.54 -18.13 21.08
CA GLU A 311 -19.30 -17.96 22.32
C GLU A 311 -20.25 -16.75 22.27
N ILE A 312 -19.90 -15.70 21.50
CA ILE A 312 -20.64 -14.42 21.56
C ILE A 312 -21.46 -14.12 20.31
N ALA A 313 -21.40 -14.94 19.27
CA ALA A 313 -22.05 -14.68 17.98
C ALA A 313 -23.59 -14.54 18.08
N SER A 314 -24.20 -15.20 19.04
CA SER A 314 -25.64 -15.13 19.33
C SER A 314 -26.03 -13.97 20.24
N ASP A 315 -25.08 -13.30 20.91
CA ASP A 315 -25.33 -12.17 21.77
C ASP A 315 -25.31 -10.87 20.96
N PRO A 316 -26.46 -10.21 20.75
CA PRO A 316 -26.53 -9.01 19.92
C PRO A 316 -25.75 -7.82 20.51
N LEU A 317 -25.49 -7.81 21.81
CA LEU A 317 -24.74 -6.76 22.49
C LEU A 317 -23.24 -7.00 22.36
N LYS A 318 -22.78 -8.23 22.44
CA LYS A 318 -21.35 -8.58 22.49
C LYS A 318 -20.74 -8.92 21.12
N VAL A 319 -21.55 -9.26 20.13
CA VAL A 319 -21.08 -9.71 18.79
C VAL A 319 -20.17 -8.71 18.08
N SER A 320 -20.25 -7.42 18.39
CA SER A 320 -19.41 -6.36 17.80
C SER A 320 -18.12 -6.08 18.57
N SER A 321 -17.94 -6.68 19.76
CA SER A 321 -16.76 -6.45 20.60
C SER A 321 -15.47 -6.97 19.94
N ILE A 322 -14.35 -6.32 20.23
CA ILE A 322 -13.00 -6.79 19.89
C ILE A 322 -12.37 -7.64 21.02
N GLY A 323 -13.13 -7.92 22.09
CA GLY A 323 -12.72 -8.76 23.19
C GLY A 323 -12.51 -8.04 24.50
N ARG A 324 -11.96 -8.78 25.45
CA ARG A 324 -11.53 -8.27 26.75
C ARG A 324 -10.01 -8.29 26.84
N PRO A 325 -9.40 -7.43 27.68
CA PRO A 325 -7.98 -7.48 27.97
C PRO A 325 -7.59 -8.87 28.48
N LEU A 326 -6.49 -9.41 27.94
CA LEU A 326 -5.89 -10.63 28.46
C LEU A 326 -5.29 -10.40 29.87
N GLN A 327 -4.97 -11.47 30.58
CA GLN A 327 -4.42 -11.40 31.92
C GLN A 327 -3.15 -10.54 31.97
N GLY A 328 -3.07 -9.61 32.92
CA GLY A 328 -1.95 -8.69 33.08
C GLY A 328 -1.99 -7.48 32.18
N ILE A 329 -3.04 -7.31 31.36
CA ILE A 329 -3.25 -6.15 30.51
C ILE A 329 -4.33 -5.25 31.09
N GLN A 330 -4.02 -3.97 31.17
CA GLN A 330 -4.94 -2.92 31.57
C GLN A 330 -5.35 -2.11 30.36
N VAL A 331 -6.63 -1.76 30.26
CA VAL A 331 -7.18 -0.86 29.23
C VAL A 331 -7.88 0.30 29.92
N ARG A 332 -7.68 1.50 29.41
CA ARG A 332 -8.42 2.71 29.79
C ARG A 332 -8.87 3.45 28.55
N VAL A 333 -9.94 4.19 28.69
CA VAL A 333 -10.50 5.06 27.65
C VAL A 333 -10.24 6.50 28.03
N LEU A 334 -9.64 7.27 27.11
CA LEU A 334 -9.24 8.67 27.36
C LEU A 334 -10.11 9.62 26.54
N ASP A 335 -10.44 10.75 27.14
CA ASP A 335 -11.09 11.88 26.48
C ASP A 335 -10.12 12.62 25.54
N GLU A 336 -10.60 13.70 24.89
CA GLU A 336 -9.80 14.51 23.96
C GLU A 336 -8.65 15.26 24.66
N GLN A 337 -8.74 15.48 25.95
CA GLN A 337 -7.70 16.10 26.80
C GLN A 337 -6.71 15.06 27.33
N GLY A 338 -6.90 13.77 27.01
CA GLY A 338 -6.05 12.67 27.46
C GLY A 338 -6.31 12.21 28.91
N LYS A 339 -7.41 12.62 29.53
CA LYS A 339 -7.83 12.21 30.85
C LYS A 339 -8.68 10.94 30.77
N GLU A 340 -8.50 10.05 31.74
CA GLU A 340 -9.28 8.81 31.84
C GLU A 340 -10.76 9.11 32.08
N MET A 341 -11.62 8.54 31.26
CA MET A 341 -13.06 8.65 31.33
C MET A 341 -13.59 7.67 32.37
N GLN A 342 -14.35 8.17 33.37
CA GLN A 342 -15.01 7.34 34.39
C GLN A 342 -16.19 6.56 33.84
N GLN A 343 -16.86 7.11 32.83
CA GLN A 343 -17.95 6.49 32.08
C GLN A 343 -17.74 6.76 30.61
N ASN A 344 -17.88 5.75 29.82
CA ASN A 344 -17.82 5.82 28.36
C ASN A 344 -18.84 4.83 27.80
N ASP A 345 -19.41 5.16 26.66
CA ASP A 345 -20.39 4.38 25.95
C ASP A 345 -20.27 4.63 24.44
N ARG A 346 -21.20 4.12 23.67
CA ARG A 346 -21.21 4.27 22.22
C ARG A 346 -21.35 5.72 21.77
N GLU A 347 -22.09 6.55 22.53
CA GLU A 347 -22.34 7.98 22.23
C GLU A 347 -21.16 8.84 22.70
N HIS A 348 -20.48 8.42 23.75
CA HIS A 348 -19.32 9.08 24.35
C HIS A 348 -18.09 8.18 24.32
N PRO A 349 -17.55 7.87 23.13
CA PRO A 349 -16.35 7.06 23.00
C PRO A 349 -15.10 7.88 23.29
N GLY A 350 -14.01 7.19 23.62
CA GLY A 350 -12.72 7.82 23.82
C GLY A 350 -11.60 7.04 23.16
N ARG A 351 -10.39 7.56 23.30
CA ARG A 351 -9.18 6.96 22.76
C ARG A 351 -8.69 5.84 23.63
N MET A 352 -8.46 4.65 23.08
CA MET A 352 -7.95 3.51 23.81
C MET A 352 -6.50 3.70 24.21
N SER A 353 -6.18 3.45 25.47
CA SER A 353 -4.83 3.35 25.99
C SER A 353 -4.68 2.04 26.75
N LEU A 354 -3.53 1.39 26.65
CA LEU A 354 -3.30 0.10 27.27
C LEU A 354 -1.90 -0.01 27.89
N LYS A 355 -1.79 -0.87 28.91
CA LYS A 355 -0.55 -1.14 29.64
C LYS A 355 -0.42 -2.62 29.94
N GLY A 356 0.79 -3.16 29.81
CA GLY A 356 1.13 -4.53 30.16
C GLY A 356 2.57 -4.87 29.78
N ASP A 357 3.08 -5.97 30.32
CA ASP A 357 4.47 -6.39 30.10
C ASP A 357 4.80 -6.81 28.66
N MET A 358 3.78 -7.00 27.81
CA MET A 358 3.90 -7.32 26.38
C MET A 358 4.20 -6.10 25.49
N GLN A 359 4.21 -4.88 26.04
CA GLN A 359 4.34 -3.66 25.27
C GLN A 359 5.77 -3.39 24.80
N MET A 360 5.90 -2.61 23.72
CA MET A 360 7.19 -2.14 23.21
C MET A 360 7.96 -1.31 24.25
N ALA A 361 9.29 -1.29 24.15
CA ALA A 361 10.12 -0.38 24.91
C ALA A 361 10.18 1.04 24.29
N GLY A 362 9.80 1.19 23.04
CA GLY A 362 9.80 2.45 22.29
C GLY A 362 10.03 2.24 20.80
N TYR A 363 10.29 3.34 20.10
CA TYR A 363 10.71 3.31 18.69
C TYR A 363 12.19 3.56 18.53
N TRP A 364 12.85 2.76 17.71
CA TRP A 364 14.29 2.86 17.45
C TRP A 364 14.65 4.23 16.88
N ASN A 365 15.61 4.91 17.52
CA ASN A 365 16.08 6.26 17.14
C ASN A 365 14.96 7.32 16.95
N ARG A 366 13.85 7.18 17.67
CA ARG A 366 12.70 8.10 17.59
C ARG A 366 12.16 8.42 18.98
N PRO A 367 12.92 9.15 19.82
CA PRO A 367 12.53 9.45 21.20
C PRO A 367 11.24 10.27 21.28
N GLU A 368 11.07 11.27 20.42
CA GLU A 368 9.87 12.12 20.39
C GLU A 368 8.61 11.29 20.08
N LEU A 369 8.66 10.45 19.04
CA LEU A 369 7.54 9.56 18.69
C LEU A 369 7.27 8.53 19.80
N THR A 370 8.32 8.10 20.50
CA THR A 370 8.16 7.20 21.65
C THR A 370 7.41 7.91 22.77
N GLU A 371 7.78 9.13 23.12
CA GLU A 371 7.11 9.92 24.14
C GLU A 371 5.66 10.25 23.79
N GLU A 372 5.37 10.50 22.50
CA GLU A 372 4.00 10.70 22.01
C GLU A 372 3.13 9.44 22.15
N THR A 373 3.72 8.24 21.96
CA THR A 373 3.00 6.97 21.91
C THR A 373 2.98 6.27 23.26
N LEU A 374 4.08 6.35 24.04
CA LEU A 374 4.26 5.69 25.32
C LEU A 374 4.39 6.72 26.44
N ARG A 375 3.29 6.97 27.17
CA ARG A 375 3.21 7.97 28.25
C ARG A 375 2.95 7.28 29.60
N ASP A 376 3.80 7.50 30.58
CA ASP A 376 3.71 6.93 31.93
C ASP A 376 3.55 5.40 31.92
N GLY A 377 4.19 4.73 30.95
CA GLY A 377 4.09 3.29 30.77
C GLY A 377 2.77 2.82 30.10
N TRP A 378 1.98 3.72 29.54
CA TRP A 378 0.77 3.43 28.79
C TRP A 378 0.96 3.69 27.30
N ILE A 379 0.66 2.72 26.45
CA ILE A 379 0.57 2.91 25.00
C ILE A 379 -0.71 3.65 24.68
N LEU A 380 -0.60 4.78 24.02
CA LEU A 380 -1.72 5.51 23.46
C LEU A 380 -1.96 5.03 22.03
N THR A 381 -3.06 4.31 21.81
CA THR A 381 -3.41 3.79 20.47
C THR A 381 -4.08 4.88 19.62
N GLY A 382 -4.22 4.63 18.32
CA GLY A 382 -5.04 5.46 17.45
C GLY A 382 -6.51 5.05 17.40
N ASP A 383 -6.96 4.12 18.24
CA ASP A 383 -8.29 3.52 18.12
C ASP A 383 -9.29 4.20 19.07
N MET A 384 -10.46 4.56 18.55
CA MET A 384 -11.60 5.07 19.30
C MET A 384 -12.45 3.90 19.75
N VAL A 385 -12.70 3.82 21.05
CA VAL A 385 -13.41 2.71 21.68
C VAL A 385 -14.37 3.18 22.76
N TYR A 386 -15.27 2.27 23.17
CA TYR A 386 -15.95 2.31 24.45
C TYR A 386 -15.90 0.92 25.10
N THR A 387 -16.23 0.85 26.40
CA THR A 387 -16.25 -0.39 27.17
C THR A 387 -17.61 -0.60 27.80
N ASP A 388 -18.04 -1.85 27.93
CA ASP A 388 -19.22 -2.19 28.73
C ASP A 388 -18.87 -2.55 30.18
N GLN A 389 -19.90 -2.80 30.99
CA GLN A 389 -19.75 -3.16 32.41
C GLN A 389 -19.06 -4.50 32.62
N ASP A 390 -19.10 -5.40 31.64
CA ASP A 390 -18.41 -6.70 31.66
C ASP A 390 -16.95 -6.60 31.22
N GLY A 391 -16.47 -5.40 30.87
CA GLY A 391 -15.11 -5.12 30.42
C GLY A 391 -14.82 -5.50 28.95
N TYR A 392 -15.86 -5.73 28.15
CA TYR A 392 -15.70 -5.87 26.70
C TYR A 392 -15.40 -4.52 26.06
N VAL A 393 -14.46 -4.52 25.11
CA VAL A 393 -14.04 -3.33 24.36
C VAL A 393 -14.71 -3.34 22.99
N TYR A 394 -15.25 -2.20 22.57
CA TYR A 394 -15.93 -2.02 21.29
C TYR A 394 -15.22 -0.94 20.48
N MET A 395 -14.76 -1.29 19.31
CA MET A 395 -13.99 -0.38 18.43
C MET A 395 -14.92 0.32 17.44
N LEU A 396 -14.85 1.67 17.41
CA LEU A 396 -15.59 2.51 16.48
C LEU A 396 -14.76 2.91 15.25
N GLY A 397 -13.45 2.72 15.29
CA GLY A 397 -12.54 3.03 14.20
C GLY A 397 -11.25 3.69 14.69
N ARG A 398 -10.44 4.15 13.73
CA ARG A 398 -9.26 4.96 14.04
C ARG A 398 -9.71 6.40 14.30
N ALA A 399 -9.08 7.09 15.22
CA ALA A 399 -9.36 8.50 15.48
C ALA A 399 -9.27 9.36 14.20
N ASP A 400 -8.28 9.06 13.33
CA ASP A 400 -8.08 9.71 12.04
C ASP A 400 -9.12 9.34 10.96
N ASP A 401 -9.89 8.29 11.18
CA ASP A 401 -10.92 7.80 10.24
C ASP A 401 -12.34 8.18 10.70
N ILE A 402 -12.54 8.56 11.98
CA ILE A 402 -13.83 9.06 12.47
C ILE A 402 -14.23 10.32 11.68
N ILE A 403 -15.46 10.32 11.17
CA ILE A 403 -15.98 11.39 10.34
C ILE A 403 -16.72 12.39 11.24
N ASN A 404 -16.31 13.66 11.22
CA ASN A 404 -16.99 14.70 11.96
C ASN A 404 -18.02 15.38 11.04
N VAL A 405 -19.29 15.07 11.26
CA VAL A 405 -20.43 15.56 10.48
C VAL A 405 -21.14 16.66 11.28
N GLY A 406 -20.77 17.92 11.06
CA GLY A 406 -21.42 19.05 11.75
C GLY A 406 -21.28 19.02 13.28
N GLY A 407 -20.22 18.38 13.81
CA GLY A 407 -19.99 18.18 15.25
C GLY A 407 -20.30 16.77 15.74
N GLU A 408 -21.08 15.99 15.00
CA GLU A 408 -21.40 14.59 15.34
C GLU A 408 -20.29 13.65 14.85
N LYS A 409 -19.89 12.68 15.69
CA LYS A 409 -18.85 11.71 15.36
C LYS A 409 -19.46 10.45 14.72
N VAL A 410 -19.16 10.20 13.46
CA VAL A 410 -19.63 9.04 12.71
C VAL A 410 -18.53 8.01 12.57
N SER A 411 -18.80 6.80 13.03
CA SER A 411 -17.93 5.64 12.87
C SER A 411 -18.08 5.06 11.46
N PRO A 412 -17.01 5.03 10.64
CA PRO A 412 -17.03 4.31 9.37
C PRO A 412 -17.40 2.83 9.53
N ILE A 413 -16.93 2.19 10.59
CA ILE A 413 -17.19 0.78 10.88
C ILE A 413 -18.69 0.53 11.14
N GLU A 414 -19.37 1.45 11.79
CA GLU A 414 -20.81 1.35 12.03
C GLU A 414 -21.60 1.38 10.72
N VAL A 415 -21.25 2.31 9.83
CA VAL A 415 -21.87 2.43 8.50
C VAL A 415 -21.58 1.15 7.68
N GLU A 416 -20.33 0.68 7.68
CA GLU A 416 -19.89 -0.53 6.98
C GLU A 416 -20.62 -1.78 7.50
N ASN A 417 -20.67 -1.96 8.81
CA ASN A 417 -21.37 -3.11 9.42
C ASN A 417 -22.86 -3.12 9.08
N THR A 418 -23.50 -1.95 9.03
CA THR A 418 -24.91 -1.86 8.66
C THR A 418 -25.12 -2.13 7.18
N ALA A 419 -24.24 -1.61 6.32
CA ALA A 419 -24.33 -1.81 4.87
C ALA A 419 -24.02 -3.25 4.45
N CYS A 420 -23.07 -3.93 5.09
CA CYS A 420 -22.69 -5.31 4.77
C CYS A 420 -23.78 -6.34 5.00
N VAL A 421 -24.83 -6.01 5.78
CA VAL A 421 -26.02 -6.88 5.97
C VAL A 421 -26.96 -6.80 4.77
N TYR A 422 -26.85 -5.77 3.90
CA TYR A 422 -27.67 -5.66 2.70
C TYR A 422 -27.32 -6.76 1.69
N PRO A 423 -28.31 -7.56 1.18
CA PRO A 423 -28.06 -8.83 0.49
C PRO A 423 -27.16 -8.75 -0.75
N HIS A 424 -27.18 -7.61 -1.44
CA HIS A 424 -26.51 -7.41 -2.72
C HIS A 424 -25.11 -6.77 -2.62
N ILE A 425 -24.57 -6.66 -1.40
CA ILE A 425 -23.21 -6.19 -1.14
C ILE A 425 -22.31 -7.36 -0.76
N SER A 426 -21.12 -7.43 -1.37
CA SER A 426 -20.10 -8.38 -0.95
C SER A 426 -19.11 -7.75 0.03
N GLU A 427 -18.73 -6.49 -0.21
CA GLU A 427 -17.81 -5.73 0.63
C GLU A 427 -18.14 -4.24 0.53
N CYS A 428 -17.85 -3.47 1.55
CA CYS A 428 -17.92 -2.03 1.50
C CYS A 428 -16.87 -1.37 2.39
N ALA A 429 -16.60 -0.08 2.12
CA ALA A 429 -15.72 0.74 2.94
C ALA A 429 -16.25 2.19 2.98
N CYS A 430 -16.32 2.76 4.17
CA CYS A 430 -16.76 4.13 4.40
C CYS A 430 -15.56 5.05 4.65
N ILE A 431 -15.59 6.23 4.01
CA ILE A 431 -14.62 7.30 4.24
C ILE A 431 -15.34 8.63 4.46
N GLY A 432 -14.69 9.56 5.15
CA GLY A 432 -15.13 10.96 5.18
C GLY A 432 -14.67 11.70 3.94
N ILE A 433 -15.59 12.39 3.30
CA ILE A 433 -15.34 13.30 2.18
C ILE A 433 -15.76 14.71 2.58
N PRO A 434 -15.19 15.78 1.98
CA PRO A 434 -15.69 17.11 2.17
C PRO A 434 -17.18 17.20 1.80
N ASP A 435 -17.96 17.87 2.64
CA ASP A 435 -19.38 18.07 2.37
C ASP A 435 -19.56 18.88 1.08
N PRO A 436 -20.28 18.37 0.08
CA PRO A 436 -20.54 19.09 -1.18
C PRO A 436 -21.26 20.44 -0.99
N GLU A 437 -22.03 20.58 0.10
CA GLU A 437 -22.75 21.84 0.43
C GLU A 437 -21.90 22.79 1.29
N GLY A 438 -20.74 22.32 1.80
CA GLY A 438 -19.82 23.12 2.60
C GLY A 438 -20.31 23.48 4.01
N ILE A 439 -21.38 22.84 4.50
CA ILE A 439 -22.05 23.18 5.76
C ILE A 439 -21.55 22.31 6.91
N LEU A 440 -21.44 21.02 6.68
CA LEU A 440 -21.17 20.02 7.71
C LEU A 440 -19.68 19.67 7.90
N GLY A 441 -18.80 20.28 7.09
CA GLY A 441 -17.37 19.98 7.05
C GLY A 441 -17.09 18.70 6.30
N PHE A 442 -17.35 17.54 6.92
CA PHE A 442 -17.24 16.24 6.28
C PHE A 442 -18.56 15.47 6.34
N VAL A 443 -18.76 14.57 5.38
CA VAL A 443 -19.90 13.64 5.31
C VAL A 443 -19.43 12.24 4.92
N PRO A 444 -20.14 11.15 5.28
CA PRO A 444 -19.80 9.81 4.89
C PRO A 444 -19.94 9.59 3.38
N ALA A 445 -19.00 8.85 2.77
CA ALA A 445 -19.11 8.27 1.44
C ALA A 445 -18.84 6.77 1.53
N LEU A 446 -19.68 5.96 0.88
CA LEU A 446 -19.61 4.50 0.94
C LEU A 446 -19.16 3.94 -0.42
N TYR A 447 -18.00 3.32 -0.43
CA TYR A 447 -17.54 2.48 -1.54
C TYR A 447 -18.15 1.09 -1.40
N VAL A 448 -18.69 0.56 -2.48
CA VAL A 448 -19.46 -0.69 -2.49
C VAL A 448 -18.95 -1.63 -3.57
N VAL A 449 -18.68 -2.86 -3.20
CA VAL A 449 -18.48 -3.98 -4.13
C VAL A 449 -19.78 -4.76 -4.20
N ALA A 450 -20.47 -4.70 -5.35
CA ALA A 450 -21.71 -5.42 -5.55
C ALA A 450 -21.46 -6.93 -5.59
N LYS A 451 -22.36 -7.69 -4.99
CA LYS A 451 -22.32 -9.16 -4.99
C LYS A 451 -22.91 -9.74 -6.28
N ASP A 452 -23.92 -9.10 -6.79
CA ASP A 452 -24.71 -9.52 -7.96
C ASP A 452 -25.37 -8.32 -8.65
N ASN A 453 -26.12 -8.58 -9.71
CA ASN A 453 -26.83 -7.55 -10.49
C ASN A 453 -28.06 -6.95 -9.77
N GLY A 454 -28.39 -7.42 -8.57
CA GLY A 454 -29.50 -6.90 -7.75
C GLY A 454 -29.11 -5.67 -6.92
N TYR A 455 -27.85 -5.22 -6.98
CA TYR A 455 -27.45 -4.01 -6.29
C TYR A 455 -28.12 -2.76 -6.88
N SER A 456 -28.77 -1.99 -6.02
CA SER A 456 -29.34 -0.67 -6.31
C SER A 456 -28.89 0.31 -5.23
N GLN A 457 -28.40 1.47 -5.64
CA GLN A 457 -28.01 2.54 -4.72
C GLN A 457 -29.19 3.09 -3.93
N GLU A 458 -30.35 3.23 -4.59
CA GLU A 458 -31.57 3.77 -3.97
C GLU A 458 -32.12 2.81 -2.91
N ASP A 459 -32.11 1.51 -3.20
CA ASP A 459 -32.56 0.49 -2.24
C ASP A 459 -31.62 0.39 -1.05
N LEU A 460 -30.30 0.46 -1.29
CA LEU A 460 -29.32 0.50 -0.23
C LEU A 460 -29.49 1.74 0.64
N HIS A 461 -29.70 2.92 0.05
CA HIS A 461 -29.95 4.15 0.80
C HIS A 461 -31.18 4.02 1.69
N THR A 462 -32.28 3.50 1.13
CA THR A 462 -33.55 3.26 1.86
C THR A 462 -33.33 2.26 2.99
N TYR A 463 -32.57 1.19 2.74
CA TYR A 463 -32.21 0.20 3.75
C TYR A 463 -31.43 0.80 4.93
N LEU A 464 -30.44 1.65 4.62
CA LEU A 464 -29.62 2.32 5.64
C LEU A 464 -30.41 3.39 6.40
N ALA A 465 -31.29 4.15 5.72
CA ALA A 465 -32.10 5.19 6.34
C ALA A 465 -33.08 4.64 7.39
N GLY A 466 -33.47 3.37 7.29
CA GLY A 466 -34.27 2.68 8.30
C GLY A 466 -33.49 2.16 9.50
N ARG A 467 -32.14 2.33 9.52
CA ARG A 467 -31.24 1.70 10.52
C ARG A 467 -30.17 2.60 11.11
N LEU A 468 -29.87 3.70 10.44
CA LEU A 468 -28.87 4.69 10.85
C LEU A 468 -29.54 6.06 11.02
N GLU A 469 -29.02 6.85 11.91
CA GLU A 469 -29.41 8.24 12.08
C GLU A 469 -29.00 9.04 10.81
N ARG A 470 -29.77 10.09 10.50
CA ARG A 470 -29.66 10.86 9.25
C ARG A 470 -28.24 11.35 8.98
N TYR A 471 -27.53 11.82 10.00
CA TYR A 471 -26.14 12.34 9.85
C TYR A 471 -25.11 11.24 9.57
N LYS A 472 -25.43 9.97 9.81
CA LYS A 472 -24.59 8.81 9.50
C LYS A 472 -24.80 8.25 8.09
N LEU A 473 -25.85 8.71 7.38
CA LEU A 473 -26.14 8.23 6.05
C LEU A 473 -25.09 8.70 5.06
N PRO A 474 -24.58 7.80 4.19
CA PRO A 474 -23.65 8.21 3.14
C PRO A 474 -24.28 9.25 2.20
N ALA A 475 -23.60 10.37 2.03
CA ALA A 475 -23.94 11.38 1.03
C ALA A 475 -23.62 10.91 -0.40
N GLN A 476 -22.68 9.97 -0.53
CA GLN A 476 -22.26 9.40 -1.81
C GLN A 476 -22.10 7.87 -1.70
N TYR A 477 -22.52 7.19 -2.75
CA TYR A 477 -22.35 5.73 -2.93
C TYR A 477 -21.54 5.49 -4.20
N ILE A 478 -20.44 4.74 -4.09
CA ILE A 478 -19.49 4.57 -5.17
C ILE A 478 -19.29 3.08 -5.40
N GLN A 479 -19.87 2.57 -6.50
CA GLN A 479 -19.66 1.19 -6.89
C GLN A 479 -18.27 1.02 -7.51
N ILE A 480 -17.54 -0.01 -7.06
CA ILE A 480 -16.23 -0.41 -7.57
C ILE A 480 -16.16 -1.92 -7.72
N GLN A 481 -15.19 -2.42 -8.48
CA GLN A 481 -15.02 -3.87 -8.69
C GLN A 481 -14.39 -4.55 -7.47
N GLU A 482 -13.40 -3.91 -6.84
CA GLU A 482 -12.73 -4.39 -5.64
C GLU A 482 -12.24 -3.21 -4.77
N LEU A 483 -12.19 -3.42 -3.45
CA LEU A 483 -11.64 -2.45 -2.52
C LEU A 483 -10.11 -2.45 -2.58
N PRO A 484 -9.45 -1.28 -2.63
CA PRO A 484 -8.00 -1.21 -2.56
C PRO A 484 -7.51 -1.74 -1.21
N ARG A 485 -6.44 -2.53 -1.25
CA ARG A 485 -5.85 -3.15 -0.06
C ARG A 485 -4.36 -2.86 0.02
N ASN A 486 -3.90 -2.65 1.24
CA ASN A 486 -2.49 -2.53 1.50
C ASN A 486 -1.81 -3.93 1.46
N ARG A 487 -0.47 -3.97 1.65
CA ARG A 487 0.32 -5.21 1.65
C ARG A 487 -0.13 -6.23 2.70
N MET A 488 -0.80 -5.78 3.76
CA MET A 488 -1.38 -6.60 4.83
C MET A 488 -2.80 -7.09 4.52
N GLN A 489 -3.28 -6.90 3.30
CA GLN A 489 -4.66 -7.20 2.91
C GLN A 489 -5.74 -6.41 3.67
N LYS A 490 -5.37 -5.35 4.39
CA LYS A 490 -6.32 -4.41 5.01
C LYS A 490 -6.82 -3.42 3.96
N ILE A 491 -8.08 -2.98 4.10
CA ILE A 491 -8.65 -1.91 3.28
C ILE A 491 -7.78 -0.65 3.39
N ASP A 492 -7.35 -0.14 2.25
CA ASP A 492 -6.53 1.07 2.16
C ASP A 492 -7.42 2.32 2.00
N ARG A 493 -7.84 2.89 3.15
CA ARG A 493 -8.67 4.09 3.17
C ARG A 493 -7.97 5.33 2.60
N LYS A 494 -6.62 5.37 2.62
CA LYS A 494 -5.89 6.45 1.96
C LYS A 494 -6.04 6.38 0.45
N ALA A 495 -5.93 5.18 -0.12
CA ALA A 495 -6.17 4.98 -1.55
C ALA A 495 -7.60 5.35 -1.93
N LEU A 496 -8.61 5.00 -1.10
CA LEU A 496 -10.00 5.42 -1.34
C LEU A 496 -10.18 6.95 -1.30
N LYS A 497 -9.52 7.65 -0.37
CA LYS A 497 -9.53 9.13 -0.32
C LYS A 497 -8.88 9.73 -1.57
N MET A 498 -7.74 9.19 -2.01
CA MET A 498 -7.09 9.62 -3.26
C MET A 498 -7.99 9.38 -4.48
N MET A 499 -8.63 8.21 -4.58
CA MET A 499 -9.60 7.92 -5.65
C MET A 499 -10.77 8.90 -5.65
N TRP A 500 -11.23 9.35 -4.48
CA TRP A 500 -12.26 10.38 -4.35
C TRP A 500 -11.77 11.74 -4.86
N GLU A 501 -10.57 12.17 -4.46
CA GLU A 501 -9.95 13.43 -4.90
C GLU A 501 -9.72 13.44 -6.41
N GLU A 502 -9.24 12.34 -6.99
CA GLU A 502 -9.08 12.15 -8.43
C GLU A 502 -10.41 12.22 -9.17
N ARG A 503 -11.46 11.62 -8.60
CA ARG A 503 -12.82 11.67 -9.16
C ARG A 503 -13.40 13.09 -9.14
N GLY A 504 -13.18 13.84 -8.07
CA GLY A 504 -13.51 15.27 -7.97
C GLY A 504 -12.77 16.10 -9.03
N SER A 505 -11.49 15.82 -9.24
CA SER A 505 -10.68 16.45 -10.29
C SER A 505 -11.19 16.09 -11.70
N GLN A 506 -11.63 14.86 -11.94
CA GLN A 506 -12.24 14.44 -13.21
C GLN A 506 -13.60 15.10 -13.47
N SER A 507 -14.40 15.37 -12.45
CA SER A 507 -15.69 16.08 -12.61
C SER A 507 -15.53 17.55 -12.99
N LEU A 508 -14.40 18.18 -12.66
CA LEU A 508 -14.00 19.53 -13.09
C LEU A 508 -13.34 19.53 -14.48
N MET A 509 -13.08 18.35 -15.04
CA MET A 509 -12.38 18.15 -16.30
C MET A 509 -13.34 18.29 -17.48
N ASN A 510 -13.51 19.53 -17.97
CA ASN A 510 -14.24 19.77 -19.21
C ASN A 510 -13.37 19.41 -20.45
N PRO A 511 -13.97 19.30 -21.66
CA PRO A 511 -13.23 18.95 -22.90
C PRO A 511 -12.04 19.88 -23.19
N VAL A 512 -12.14 21.15 -22.81
CA VAL A 512 -11.03 22.12 -23.03
C VAL A 512 -9.84 21.75 -22.12
N MET A 513 -10.10 21.51 -20.82
CA MET A 513 -9.04 21.08 -19.90
C MET A 513 -8.44 19.73 -20.29
N GLN A 514 -9.24 18.81 -20.82
CA GLN A 514 -8.75 17.53 -21.35
C GLN A 514 -7.80 17.75 -22.52
N ALA A 515 -8.15 18.63 -23.46
CA ALA A 515 -7.29 18.97 -24.60
C ALA A 515 -5.97 19.59 -24.12
N ILE A 516 -6.02 20.56 -23.19
CA ILE A 516 -4.83 21.22 -22.63
C ILE A 516 -3.89 20.22 -21.94
N LEU A 517 -4.43 19.38 -21.06
CA LEU A 517 -3.63 18.46 -20.26
C LEU A 517 -3.09 17.26 -21.07
N ASN A 518 -3.81 16.84 -22.13
CA ASN A 518 -3.44 15.68 -22.96
C ASN A 518 -2.62 16.03 -24.20
N ARG A 519 -2.56 17.31 -24.62
CA ARG A 519 -1.77 17.72 -25.79
C ARG A 519 -0.28 17.41 -25.59
N ARG A 520 0.31 16.78 -26.58
CA ARG A 520 1.74 16.45 -26.63
C ARG A 520 2.34 16.92 -27.98
N SER A 521 3.65 17.14 -27.98
CA SER A 521 4.39 17.39 -29.20
C SER A 521 4.63 16.07 -29.95
N ILE A 522 3.94 15.87 -31.04
CA ILE A 522 4.03 14.69 -31.91
C ILE A 522 4.87 15.05 -33.14
N ARG A 523 5.89 14.26 -33.46
CA ARG A 523 6.81 14.48 -34.56
C ARG A 523 6.76 13.41 -35.65
N LYS A 524 6.14 12.27 -35.36
CA LYS A 524 5.93 11.17 -36.30
C LYS A 524 4.45 10.97 -36.55
N PHE A 525 4.06 11.01 -37.77
CA PHE A 525 2.66 10.97 -38.20
C PHE A 525 2.40 9.80 -39.14
N LYS A 526 1.16 9.33 -39.17
CA LYS A 526 0.67 8.40 -40.18
C LYS A 526 0.48 9.13 -41.49
N GLU A 527 0.50 8.38 -42.59
CA GLU A 527 0.31 8.95 -43.96
C GLU A 527 -1.15 9.34 -44.25
N ASP A 528 -2.04 9.23 -43.28
CA ASP A 528 -3.44 9.56 -43.44
C ASP A 528 -3.67 11.08 -43.55
N ALA A 529 -4.48 11.49 -44.52
CA ALA A 529 -4.83 12.89 -44.71
C ALA A 529 -5.87 13.33 -43.64
N ILE A 530 -5.77 14.57 -43.17
CA ILE A 530 -6.78 15.17 -42.29
C ILE A 530 -8.00 15.53 -43.14
N PRO A 531 -9.22 15.07 -42.77
CA PRO A 531 -10.46 15.45 -43.44
C PRO A 531 -10.61 16.98 -43.52
N ARG A 532 -10.99 17.49 -44.69
CA ARG A 532 -11.00 18.93 -44.96
C ARG A 532 -11.90 19.75 -44.04
N ASP A 533 -12.97 19.12 -43.57
CA ASP A 533 -13.86 19.77 -42.59
C ASP A 533 -13.24 19.86 -41.18
N ILE A 534 -12.49 18.84 -40.77
CA ILE A 534 -11.72 18.89 -39.52
C ILE A 534 -10.63 19.94 -39.61
N LEU A 535 -9.88 19.97 -40.72
CA LEU A 535 -8.82 20.98 -40.95
C LEU A 535 -9.39 22.40 -40.91
N LYS A 536 -10.57 22.64 -41.51
CA LYS A 536 -11.27 23.95 -41.44
C LYS A 536 -11.59 24.33 -40.01
N MET A 537 -12.09 23.41 -39.20
CA MET A 537 -12.40 23.67 -37.77
C MET A 537 -11.14 23.99 -36.97
N ILE A 538 -10.04 23.28 -37.23
CA ILE A 538 -8.73 23.55 -36.60
C ILE A 538 -8.23 24.96 -36.97
N LEU A 539 -8.32 25.32 -38.23
CA LEU A 539 -7.95 26.67 -38.71
C LEU A 539 -8.87 27.74 -38.13
N GLN A 540 -10.19 27.46 -38.01
CA GLN A 540 -11.14 28.35 -37.39
C GLN A 540 -10.75 28.68 -35.95
N ALA A 541 -10.34 27.71 -35.15
CA ALA A 541 -9.83 27.94 -33.80
C ALA A 541 -8.64 28.91 -33.81
N GLY A 542 -7.75 28.82 -34.82
CA GLY A 542 -6.59 29.71 -34.97
C GLY A 542 -6.99 31.15 -35.16
N TYR A 543 -7.89 31.45 -36.12
CA TYR A 543 -8.26 32.84 -36.39
C TYR A 543 -9.31 33.41 -35.42
N TYR A 544 -9.84 32.61 -34.51
CA TYR A 544 -10.60 33.07 -33.35
C TYR A 544 -9.72 33.41 -32.11
N ALA A 545 -8.41 33.29 -32.23
CA ALA A 545 -7.51 33.71 -31.16
C ALA A 545 -7.57 35.23 -30.93
N PRO A 546 -7.29 35.74 -29.75
CA PRO A 546 -7.17 37.18 -29.52
C PRO A 546 -5.97 37.74 -30.31
N SER A 547 -6.12 39.00 -30.78
CA SER A 547 -5.02 39.74 -31.38
C SER A 547 -4.91 41.15 -30.79
N GLY A 548 -3.71 41.70 -30.69
CA GLY A 548 -3.47 43.04 -30.18
C GLY A 548 -4.31 44.06 -30.90
N HIS A 549 -5.13 44.83 -30.13
CA HIS A 549 -6.09 45.80 -30.65
C HIS A 549 -7.06 45.23 -31.72
N ASN A 550 -7.27 43.93 -31.77
CA ASN A 550 -8.06 43.22 -32.78
C ASN A 550 -7.58 43.48 -34.22
N MET A 551 -6.29 43.64 -34.42
CA MET A 551 -5.72 44.02 -35.72
C MET A 551 -5.77 42.89 -36.77
N GLN A 552 -5.75 41.59 -36.30
CA GLN A 552 -5.89 40.39 -37.12
C GLN A 552 -4.98 40.40 -38.40
N THR A 553 -3.76 40.88 -38.28
CA THR A 553 -2.80 41.02 -39.35
C THR A 553 -2.05 39.71 -39.73
N TRP A 554 -2.42 38.61 -39.07
CA TRP A 554 -1.89 37.28 -39.32
C TRP A 554 -2.35 36.70 -40.67
N ARG A 555 -1.57 35.76 -41.14
CA ARG A 555 -1.91 34.93 -42.32
C ARG A 555 -1.58 33.48 -41.99
N PHE A 556 -2.49 32.56 -42.32
CA PHE A 556 -2.32 31.10 -42.21
C PHE A 556 -2.09 30.56 -43.62
N THR A 557 -0.90 30.03 -43.89
CA THR A 557 -0.59 29.37 -45.15
C THR A 557 -0.55 27.90 -44.91
N VAL A 558 -1.49 27.15 -45.51
CA VAL A 558 -1.63 25.70 -45.30
C VAL A 558 -1.01 24.97 -46.50
N ILE A 559 -0.11 24.03 -46.22
CA ILE A 559 0.61 23.23 -47.19
C ILE A 559 0.24 21.78 -47.00
N GLU A 560 -0.52 21.20 -47.92
CA GLU A 560 -0.97 19.79 -47.91
C GLU A 560 -0.17 18.94 -48.94
N ASP A 561 0.49 19.59 -49.89
CA ASP A 561 1.32 18.93 -50.93
C ASP A 561 2.60 18.38 -50.28
N GLN A 562 2.77 17.06 -50.34
CA GLN A 562 3.91 16.38 -49.73
C GLN A 562 5.24 16.72 -50.34
N GLY A 563 5.26 17.03 -51.65
CA GLY A 563 6.47 17.48 -52.37
C GLY A 563 6.93 18.85 -51.84
N LYS A 564 5.99 19.78 -51.65
CA LYS A 564 6.26 21.12 -51.10
C LYS A 564 6.67 21.05 -49.64
N ILE A 565 6.07 20.13 -48.87
CA ILE A 565 6.47 19.86 -47.47
C ILE A 565 7.90 19.35 -47.42
N ALA A 566 8.26 18.40 -48.26
CA ALA A 566 9.62 17.84 -48.35
C ALA A 566 10.64 18.92 -48.77
N GLN A 567 10.32 19.73 -49.76
CA GLN A 567 11.15 20.83 -50.23
C GLN A 567 11.43 21.86 -49.11
N LEU A 568 10.38 22.32 -48.42
CA LEU A 568 10.53 23.25 -47.28
C LEU A 568 11.36 22.65 -46.15
N LYS A 569 11.13 21.36 -45.82
CA LYS A 569 11.85 20.64 -44.77
C LYS A 569 13.34 20.53 -45.09
N GLU A 570 13.69 20.11 -46.32
CA GLU A 570 15.08 19.93 -46.77
C GLU A 570 15.83 21.26 -46.74
N ALA A 571 15.26 22.29 -47.33
CA ALA A 571 15.82 23.64 -47.32
C ALA A 571 16.03 24.18 -45.91
N THR A 572 15.02 24.01 -45.03
CA THR A 572 15.12 24.47 -43.64
C THR A 572 16.24 23.75 -42.91
N ILE A 573 16.35 22.41 -43.03
CA ILE A 573 17.39 21.62 -42.38
C ILE A 573 18.78 21.99 -42.89
N GLN A 574 18.95 22.15 -44.19
CA GLN A 574 20.21 22.52 -44.78
C GLN A 574 20.67 23.91 -44.31
N THR A 575 19.79 24.91 -44.43
CA THR A 575 20.09 26.30 -44.02
C THR A 575 20.33 26.37 -42.47
N ALA A 576 19.59 25.60 -41.69
CA ALA A 576 19.80 25.53 -40.27
C ALA A 576 21.20 25.03 -39.88
N LYS A 577 21.73 24.03 -40.60
CA LYS A 577 23.11 23.54 -40.40
C LYS A 577 24.15 24.60 -40.75
N GLU A 578 23.96 25.32 -41.85
CA GLU A 578 24.86 26.38 -42.31
C GLU A 578 24.93 27.56 -41.32
N HIS A 579 23.80 27.89 -40.67
CA HIS A 579 23.66 29.00 -39.73
C HIS A 579 23.73 28.59 -38.26
N ASN A 580 24.06 27.32 -37.96
CA ASN A 580 24.11 26.76 -36.61
C ASN A 580 22.83 26.98 -35.81
N VAL A 581 21.67 26.85 -36.48
CA VAL A 581 20.33 26.93 -35.88
C VAL A 581 19.85 25.52 -35.55
N HIS A 582 19.34 25.31 -34.34
CA HIS A 582 18.79 24.01 -33.96
C HIS A 582 17.45 23.77 -34.65
N CYS A 583 17.34 22.67 -35.40
CA CYS A 583 16.12 22.29 -36.10
C CYS A 583 15.69 20.87 -35.70
N TYR A 584 14.50 20.74 -35.12
CA TYR A 584 13.91 19.42 -34.80
C TYR A 584 13.29 18.82 -36.07
N GLY A 585 13.58 17.55 -36.34
CA GLY A 585 12.95 16.80 -37.42
C GLY A 585 11.49 16.48 -37.17
N PHE A 586 10.75 16.22 -38.22
CA PHE A 586 9.41 15.66 -38.23
C PHE A 586 9.25 14.68 -39.39
N GLU A 587 8.33 13.74 -39.32
CA GLU A 587 8.12 12.69 -40.31
C GLU A 587 6.64 12.62 -40.70
N ASN A 588 6.36 12.67 -41.98
CA ASN A 588 5.06 12.45 -42.64
C ASN A 588 3.87 13.25 -42.05
N PRO A 589 3.95 14.57 -41.84
CA PRO A 589 2.79 15.36 -41.47
C PRO A 589 1.75 15.39 -42.57
N ALA A 590 0.47 15.33 -42.23
CA ALA A 590 -0.63 15.47 -43.17
C ALA A 590 -0.66 16.88 -43.77
N CYS A 591 -0.30 17.89 -43.01
CA CYS A 591 -0.12 19.27 -43.47
C CYS A 591 0.84 20.06 -42.58
N ILE A 592 1.35 21.16 -43.12
CA ILE A 592 2.07 22.22 -42.41
C ILE A 592 1.25 23.50 -42.47
N ILE A 593 1.10 24.19 -41.37
CA ILE A 593 0.49 25.53 -41.30
C ILE A 593 1.59 26.51 -40.91
N LEU A 594 1.89 27.46 -41.81
CA LEU A 594 2.76 28.59 -41.54
C LEU A 594 1.90 29.75 -41.00
N ILE A 595 2.20 30.21 -39.80
CA ILE A 595 1.53 31.35 -39.17
C ILE A 595 2.48 32.54 -39.26
N SER A 596 2.13 33.50 -40.14
CA SER A 596 2.91 34.70 -40.35
C SER A 596 2.14 35.95 -39.97
N ASN A 597 2.84 37.02 -39.63
CA ASN A 597 2.24 38.29 -39.25
C ASN A 597 3.02 39.47 -39.77
N ASP A 598 2.34 40.59 -40.07
CA ASP A 598 2.96 41.82 -40.56
C ASP A 598 3.98 42.36 -39.56
N GLU A 599 5.17 42.71 -40.01
CA GLU A 599 6.28 43.21 -39.20
C GLU A 599 5.97 44.53 -38.49
N ARG A 600 4.97 45.31 -38.97
CA ARG A 600 4.49 46.54 -38.32
C ARG A 600 3.63 46.27 -37.11
N ASN A 601 3.10 45.05 -36.96
CA ASN A 601 2.36 44.67 -35.78
C ASN A 601 3.34 44.34 -34.66
N ARG A 602 3.42 45.19 -33.63
CA ARG A 602 4.31 44.98 -32.47
C ARG A 602 3.98 43.71 -31.68
N ASP A 603 2.72 43.30 -31.72
CA ASP A 603 2.21 42.11 -31.00
C ASP A 603 2.16 40.87 -31.93
N GLY A 604 2.76 40.94 -33.12
CA GLY A 604 2.66 39.91 -34.14
C GLY A 604 3.13 38.50 -33.67
N CYS A 605 4.15 38.45 -32.82
CA CYS A 605 4.62 37.18 -32.24
C CYS A 605 3.61 36.61 -31.23
N GLN A 606 3.09 37.45 -30.34
CA GLN A 606 2.10 37.08 -29.34
C GLN A 606 0.80 36.61 -30.00
N ASP A 607 0.32 37.37 -30.99
CA ASP A 607 -0.87 37.03 -31.78
C ASP A 607 -0.71 35.65 -32.44
N ALA A 608 0.42 35.44 -33.12
CA ALA A 608 0.73 34.15 -33.79
C ALA A 608 0.85 32.99 -32.77
N SER A 609 1.37 33.26 -31.57
CA SER A 609 1.48 32.26 -30.52
C SER A 609 0.12 31.84 -29.97
N CYS A 610 -0.78 32.80 -29.72
CA CYS A 610 -2.15 32.53 -29.31
C CYS A 610 -2.91 31.71 -30.38
N ALA A 611 -2.75 32.10 -31.65
CA ALA A 611 -3.36 31.35 -32.76
C ALA A 611 -2.82 29.92 -32.89
N ALA A 612 -1.50 29.72 -32.72
CA ALA A 612 -0.87 28.41 -32.75
C ALA A 612 -1.39 27.50 -31.63
N GLU A 613 -1.52 28.01 -30.37
CA GLU A 613 -2.01 27.22 -29.28
C GLU A 613 -3.48 26.80 -29.49
N ASN A 614 -4.33 27.71 -29.98
CA ASN A 614 -5.71 27.37 -30.34
C ASN A 614 -5.78 26.25 -31.39
N ILE A 615 -4.91 26.33 -32.45
CA ILE A 615 -4.78 25.27 -33.46
C ILE A 615 -4.40 23.94 -32.83
N PHE A 616 -3.43 23.92 -31.89
CA PHE A 616 -2.96 22.70 -31.26
C PHE A 616 -4.00 22.08 -30.36
N LEU A 617 -4.75 22.90 -29.60
CA LEU A 617 -5.85 22.42 -28.75
C LEU A 617 -7.01 21.87 -29.57
N ALA A 618 -7.38 22.56 -30.65
CA ALA A 618 -8.40 22.07 -31.58
C ALA A 618 -7.94 20.77 -32.26
N ALA A 619 -6.71 20.68 -32.73
CA ALA A 619 -6.15 19.44 -33.29
C ALA A 619 -6.23 18.29 -32.30
N GLN A 620 -5.79 18.50 -31.05
CA GLN A 620 -5.87 17.50 -29.97
C GLN A 620 -7.29 17.02 -29.75
N SER A 621 -8.30 17.92 -29.77
CA SER A 621 -9.72 17.54 -29.55
C SER A 621 -10.27 16.62 -30.65
N TYR A 622 -9.69 16.66 -31.86
CA TYR A 622 -10.00 15.78 -32.99
C TYR A 622 -9.07 14.56 -33.12
N GLY A 623 -8.20 14.31 -32.13
CA GLY A 623 -7.23 13.22 -32.17
C GLY A 623 -6.07 13.45 -33.15
N ILE A 624 -5.86 14.69 -33.61
CA ILE A 624 -4.77 15.10 -34.49
C ILE A 624 -3.57 15.53 -33.63
N GLY A 625 -2.43 14.88 -33.88
CA GLY A 625 -1.14 15.25 -33.28
C GLY A 625 -0.61 16.56 -33.89
N SER A 626 0.13 17.31 -33.09
CA SER A 626 0.72 18.58 -33.52
C SER A 626 2.09 18.83 -32.89
N VAL A 627 2.92 19.62 -33.57
CA VAL A 627 4.17 20.13 -33.02
C VAL A 627 4.47 21.54 -33.54
N TRP A 628 4.98 22.36 -32.61
CA TRP A 628 5.51 23.68 -32.94
C TRP A 628 6.96 23.57 -33.42
N LEU A 629 7.27 24.10 -34.59
CA LEU A 629 8.59 24.17 -35.16
C LEU A 629 8.96 25.63 -35.42
N ASN A 630 10.14 26.06 -34.99
CA ASN A 630 10.49 27.49 -34.92
C ASN A 630 11.70 27.93 -35.75
N PRO A 631 12.31 27.11 -36.67
CA PRO A 631 13.51 27.52 -37.38
C PRO A 631 13.27 28.68 -38.32
N LEU A 632 12.06 28.81 -38.90
CA LEU A 632 11.74 29.86 -39.88
C LEU A 632 11.77 31.26 -39.31
N MET A 633 11.60 31.43 -38.00
CA MET A 633 11.75 32.75 -37.36
C MET A 633 13.16 33.35 -37.62
N THR A 634 14.18 32.50 -37.62
CA THR A 634 15.58 32.91 -37.84
C THR A 634 15.98 32.81 -39.29
N LEU A 635 15.52 31.78 -40.02
CA LEU A 635 16.02 31.41 -41.35
C LEU A 635 15.21 32.00 -42.50
N ARG A 636 14.13 32.70 -42.26
CA ARG A 636 13.18 33.18 -43.29
C ARG A 636 13.80 34.05 -44.39
N ASN A 637 14.90 34.76 -44.10
CA ASN A 637 15.57 35.65 -45.03
C ASN A 637 16.78 34.99 -45.73
N GLU A 638 17.09 33.75 -45.37
CA GLU A 638 18.22 33.01 -45.88
C GLU A 638 17.81 32.15 -47.09
N GLU A 639 18.62 32.15 -48.12
CA GLU A 639 18.40 31.28 -49.27
C GLU A 639 18.85 29.84 -48.96
N PRO A 640 18.15 28.78 -49.36
CA PRO A 640 17.00 28.78 -50.31
C PRO A 640 15.61 28.92 -49.59
N VAL A 641 15.55 29.04 -48.26
CA VAL A 641 14.28 29.12 -47.50
C VAL A 641 13.43 30.30 -47.96
N LYS A 642 14.03 31.45 -48.14
CA LYS A 642 13.33 32.67 -48.61
C LYS A 642 12.65 32.44 -49.95
N HIS A 643 13.32 31.88 -50.94
CA HIS A 643 12.75 31.58 -52.23
C HIS A 643 11.50 30.70 -52.14
N ILE A 644 11.52 29.66 -51.29
CA ILE A 644 10.39 28.74 -51.08
C ILE A 644 9.22 29.48 -50.41
N LEU A 645 9.49 30.32 -49.43
CA LEU A 645 8.44 31.12 -48.77
C LEU A 645 7.78 32.13 -49.74
N ASP A 646 8.55 32.72 -50.63
CA ASP A 646 8.04 33.60 -51.69
C ASP A 646 7.16 32.82 -52.69
N GLU A 647 7.56 31.59 -53.09
CA GLU A 647 6.74 30.69 -53.93
C GLU A 647 5.42 30.30 -53.22
N PHE A 648 5.42 30.16 -51.89
CA PHE A 648 4.22 29.87 -51.09
C PHE A 648 3.36 31.12 -50.90
N GLY A 649 3.76 32.26 -51.43
CA GLY A 649 3.04 33.52 -51.37
C GLY A 649 2.99 34.14 -49.99
N ILE A 650 4.00 33.93 -49.16
CA ILE A 650 4.15 34.63 -47.88
C ILE A 650 4.46 36.10 -48.21
N PRO A 651 3.70 37.08 -47.70
CA PRO A 651 3.96 38.49 -48.02
C PRO A 651 5.35 38.92 -47.55
N ALA A 652 6.05 39.71 -48.33
CA ALA A 652 7.43 40.15 -48.10
C ALA A 652 7.62 40.87 -46.74
N ARG A 653 6.53 41.45 -46.16
CA ARG A 653 6.54 42.11 -44.84
C ARG A 653 6.06 41.22 -43.70
N HIS A 654 5.85 39.92 -43.95
CA HIS A 654 5.43 39.00 -42.91
C HIS A 654 6.62 38.24 -42.37
N THR A 655 6.67 38.16 -41.04
CA THR A 655 7.51 37.21 -40.30
C THR A 655 6.72 35.94 -40.04
N VAL A 656 7.28 34.77 -40.39
CA VAL A 656 6.74 33.45 -40.04
C VAL A 656 7.14 33.15 -38.59
N TRP A 657 6.19 33.28 -37.65
CA TRP A 657 6.41 33.11 -36.22
C TRP A 657 6.26 31.65 -35.78
N CYS A 658 5.46 30.88 -36.47
CA CYS A 658 5.22 29.47 -36.14
C CYS A 658 5.08 28.64 -37.43
N MET A 659 5.72 27.48 -37.44
CA MET A 659 5.44 26.39 -38.34
C MET A 659 4.83 25.26 -37.56
N ALA A 660 3.55 24.97 -37.78
CA ALA A 660 2.82 23.90 -37.12
C ALA A 660 2.72 22.68 -38.03
N ALA A 661 3.28 21.54 -37.66
CA ALA A 661 3.08 20.27 -38.34
C ALA A 661 1.94 19.50 -37.70
N LEU A 662 0.97 19.02 -38.49
CA LEU A 662 -0.21 18.29 -38.05
C LEU A 662 -0.36 16.98 -38.81
N GLY A 663 -0.92 15.96 -38.11
CA GLY A 663 -1.25 14.64 -38.68
C GLY A 663 -1.75 13.66 -37.62
N TYR A 664 -2.20 12.50 -38.04
CA TYR A 664 -2.55 11.43 -37.09
C TYR A 664 -1.29 10.89 -36.42
N PRO A 665 -1.25 10.78 -35.07
CA PRO A 665 -0.05 10.35 -34.35
C PRO A 665 0.39 8.93 -34.72
N LEU A 666 1.68 8.71 -34.97
CA LEU A 666 2.32 7.40 -35.11
C LEU A 666 3.12 7.04 -33.85
N GLU A 667 3.26 7.98 -32.92
CA GLU A 667 3.98 7.80 -31.65
C GLU A 667 3.15 8.34 -30.48
N GLU A 668 3.40 7.82 -29.28
CA GLU A 668 2.88 8.42 -28.04
C GLU A 668 3.77 9.60 -27.65
N GLY A 669 3.17 10.75 -27.42
CA GLY A 669 3.90 11.94 -27.00
C GLY A 669 4.40 11.80 -25.54
N THR A 670 5.60 12.30 -25.27
CA THR A 670 6.22 12.23 -23.95
C THR A 670 5.56 13.20 -22.98
N LEU A 671 5.12 12.69 -21.82
CA LEU A 671 4.67 13.52 -20.71
C LEU A 671 5.90 14.03 -19.92
N LEU A 672 6.19 15.31 -20.05
CA LEU A 672 7.25 15.94 -19.28
C LEU A 672 6.71 16.41 -17.93
N ALA A 673 7.48 16.17 -16.86
CA ALA A 673 7.17 16.70 -15.54
C ALA A 673 7.06 18.22 -15.56
N LYS A 674 6.01 18.75 -14.95
CA LYS A 674 5.78 20.21 -14.82
C LYS A 674 6.30 20.70 -13.48
N LYS A 675 6.85 21.90 -13.46
CA LYS A 675 7.21 22.58 -12.21
C LYS A 675 5.93 22.88 -11.43
N LYS A 676 5.90 22.55 -10.13
CA LYS A 676 4.72 22.73 -9.27
C LYS A 676 4.69 24.10 -8.59
N ASP A 677 5.85 24.71 -8.32
CA ASP A 677 5.97 25.94 -7.52
C ASP A 677 6.05 27.20 -8.40
N VAL A 678 5.16 27.29 -9.39
CA VAL A 678 5.14 28.44 -10.34
C VAL A 678 3.96 29.37 -10.10
N VAL A 679 3.10 29.07 -9.12
CA VAL A 679 1.92 29.87 -8.76
C VAL A 679 2.12 30.46 -7.38
N VAL A 680 1.94 31.76 -7.27
CA VAL A 680 1.96 32.48 -6.00
C VAL A 680 0.58 33.12 -5.82
N TYR A 681 -0.05 32.86 -4.69
CA TYR A 681 -1.26 33.54 -4.25
C TYR A 681 -0.86 34.67 -3.31
N ILE A 682 -1.33 35.89 -3.57
CA ILE A 682 -1.02 37.11 -2.78
C ILE A 682 -2.26 37.52 -2.02
#